data_a37a75d08b7daabad3b82a222e38f62d
#
_entry.id   a37a75d08b7daabad3b82a222e38f62d
#
_cell.length_a   1.000
_cell.length_b   1.000
_cell.length_c   1.000
_cell.angle_alpha   90.00
_cell.angle_beta   90.00
_cell.angle_gamma   90.00
#
_symmetry.space_group_name_H-M   'P 1'
#
loop_
_entity.id
_entity.type
_entity.pdbx_description
1 polymer ?
#
loop_
_entity_poly.entity_id
_entity_poly.type
_entity_poly.pdbx_seq_one_letter_code
_entity_poly.pdbx_strand_id
1 'polypeptide(L)'
;MLAVLTLALAFQEVTVRMGAPSEKAKADSVRLQARRDSIRYEALERRLDREKRAPRRIALTPELERSAFLDNDARTLLLQAREARLRQDSALLNYDASAYQRLSVGMGFRAMGRDRLLFRTENASRVRWSRGGGVHVDLKGARSVFPAAEQEAGEVNMDEATPIPYYPGREALWIGSGQARAEVDEGELIHPIALGAEAYYRYATGDSLTITLPDGRAIRLRELRIEPRRPEWKLSVGSFWFDVSTGQLVRAAYRLAAPLDIWGIVDDEVAREKQEAKARGEKPDPDDEPPGWVKGMMTPMQAQLEAVTIEYGLYGGRFWLPRAQYAEGWARASFMRIPFKMEEGFKYASVNGTDSMPTVPALMTRRQLRDSLFGDSLKWSELTADQRKQRIARLVEADSTRRARLATVRTDDCARTGYYTRVETRNENSLVTAVRIPCDSTLLATAKELPPSIYEPGEQLFGAGERDALLKELDFSLQPVWAPMPVRLSYGLGHTRFNRVEGLSLGATATQQLGRGYSWDATARLGVADLVPNAELGVARTNGRTTWRVAGYHKLAVANDDWGSPLSFGASLGALLYGRDEGYYYRTTGLQLTNGLNRGGATSTRLFVERHADVANETRFNLSRALGGGSEFAPNIQAVDATLAGVALRDQRSAGLDPRGWRLLSDLRLEGGWAAFDSVDVSLSRGYARVAGEATVSRGLGERLAAALTVGGGTSANAPLPQRGFFLGGAQTVRGQQLGAAGGVTGGEAYWLTRGELALSARAVRPVVFGDLGWAGRRADWQHPGRPISGAGIGASVLDGLVRLDLARGIYPRKQMRLDLYVEARF
;
A
#
# COMPACT_ATOMS: atom_id res chain seq x y z
N MET A 1 4.13 -1.89 -13.01
CA MET A 1 4.53 -3.28 -12.80
C MET A 1 5.86 -3.42 -12.10
N LEU A 2 6.94 -2.75 -12.58
CA LEU A 2 8.23 -2.79 -11.89
C LEU A 2 8.16 -2.30 -10.43
N ALA A 3 7.50 -1.20 -10.12
CA ALA A 3 7.46 -0.69 -8.74
C ALA A 3 6.81 -1.65 -7.72
N VAL A 4 5.80 -2.41 -8.12
CA VAL A 4 5.16 -3.41 -7.24
C VAL A 4 6.00 -4.69 -7.17
N LEU A 5 6.64 -5.08 -8.26
CA LEU A 5 7.64 -6.16 -8.27
C LEU A 5 8.92 -5.74 -7.53
N THR A 6 9.37 -4.50 -7.64
CA THR A 6 10.50 -3.94 -6.88
C THR A 6 10.15 -3.86 -5.39
N LEU A 7 8.90 -3.54 -5.02
CA LEU A 7 8.42 -3.64 -3.63
C LEU A 7 8.41 -5.10 -3.14
N ALA A 8 7.93 -6.03 -3.94
CA ALA A 8 7.94 -7.45 -3.60
C ALA A 8 9.38 -8.02 -3.54
N LEU A 9 10.28 -7.57 -4.42
CA LEU A 9 11.70 -7.92 -4.41
C LEU A 9 12.46 -7.24 -3.27
N ALA A 10 12.13 -6.00 -2.90
CA ALA A 10 12.68 -5.33 -1.73
C ALA A 10 12.34 -6.07 -0.43
N PHE A 11 11.14 -6.68 -0.33
CA PHE A 11 10.79 -7.57 0.77
C PHE A 11 11.62 -8.87 0.80
N GLN A 12 12.14 -9.35 -0.34
CA GLN A 12 13.03 -10.51 -0.39
C GLN A 12 14.49 -10.17 -0.08
N GLU A 13 14.92 -8.92 -0.15
CA GLU A 13 16.32 -8.51 0.06
C GLU A 13 16.68 -8.15 1.50
N VAL A 14 15.74 -8.10 2.44
CA VAL A 14 16.03 -7.91 3.86
C VAL A 14 16.50 -9.23 4.48
N THR A 15 17.76 -9.57 4.24
CA THR A 15 18.40 -10.69 4.93
C THR A 15 19.11 -10.15 6.18
N VAL A 16 18.55 -10.42 7.35
CA VAL A 16 19.17 -10.15 8.64
C VAL A 16 20.43 -11.01 8.77
N ARG A 17 21.61 -10.42 8.71
CA ARG A 17 22.87 -11.09 9.04
C ARG A 17 23.08 -11.10 10.54
N MET A 18 22.86 -12.24 11.17
CA MET A 18 23.27 -12.51 12.56
C MET A 18 24.53 -13.37 12.56
N GLY A 19 25.66 -12.80 13.02
CA GLY A 19 26.89 -13.52 13.33
C GLY A 19 27.78 -13.93 12.12
N ALA A 20 29.03 -14.33 12.38
CA ALA A 20 29.93 -14.88 11.36
C ALA A 20 29.35 -16.18 10.78
N PRO A 21 29.22 -16.32 9.45
CA PRO A 21 28.51 -17.44 8.85
C PRO A 21 29.33 -18.73 8.94
N SER A 22 28.69 -19.83 9.38
CA SER A 22 29.24 -21.20 9.25
C SER A 22 29.45 -21.57 7.76
N GLU A 23 30.27 -22.56 7.46
CA GLU A 23 30.50 -23.03 6.09
C GLU A 23 29.20 -23.42 5.36
N LYS A 24 28.27 -24.03 6.08
CA LYS A 24 26.92 -24.35 5.55
C LYS A 24 26.15 -23.07 5.19
N ALA A 25 26.22 -22.03 6.03
CA ALA A 25 25.59 -20.74 5.74
C ALA A 25 26.24 -20.02 4.55
N LYS A 26 27.55 -20.21 4.32
CA LYS A 26 28.23 -19.72 3.12
C LYS A 26 27.75 -20.43 1.86
N ALA A 27 27.66 -21.79 1.90
CA ALA A 27 27.16 -22.58 0.78
C ALA A 27 25.68 -22.24 0.46
N ASP A 28 24.84 -22.04 1.48
CA ASP A 28 23.45 -21.63 1.31
C ASP A 28 23.35 -20.20 0.75
N SER A 29 24.25 -19.30 1.15
CA SER A 29 24.30 -17.94 0.60
C SER A 29 24.69 -17.93 -0.90
N VAL A 30 25.62 -18.79 -1.32
CA VAL A 30 26.01 -18.94 -2.74
C VAL A 30 24.84 -19.51 -3.57
N ARG A 31 24.12 -20.51 -3.05
CA ARG A 31 22.92 -21.06 -3.72
C ARG A 31 21.80 -20.02 -3.84
N LEU A 32 21.54 -19.27 -2.79
CA LEU A 32 20.57 -18.18 -2.80
C LEU A 32 20.95 -17.09 -3.80
N GLN A 33 22.24 -16.74 -3.87
CA GLN A 33 22.74 -15.77 -4.83
C GLN A 33 22.57 -16.25 -6.27
N ALA A 34 22.96 -17.52 -6.58
CA ALA A 34 22.78 -18.09 -7.90
C ALA A 34 21.30 -18.13 -8.32
N ARG A 35 20.40 -18.46 -7.39
CA ARG A 35 18.94 -18.41 -7.63
C ARG A 35 18.44 -17.00 -7.91
N ARG A 36 18.92 -16.00 -7.17
CA ARG A 36 18.60 -14.59 -7.43
C ARG A 36 19.07 -14.14 -8.81
N ASP A 37 20.27 -14.52 -9.19
CA ASP A 37 20.82 -14.16 -10.49
C ASP A 37 20.08 -14.86 -11.62
N SER A 38 19.64 -16.12 -11.44
CA SER A 38 18.76 -16.80 -12.39
C SER A 38 17.47 -16.00 -12.62
N ILE A 39 16.79 -15.62 -11.55
CA ILE A 39 15.55 -14.83 -11.64
C ILE A 39 15.81 -13.49 -12.35
N ARG A 40 16.93 -12.82 -12.05
CA ARG A 40 17.28 -11.54 -12.68
C ARG A 40 17.56 -11.69 -14.18
N TYR A 41 18.25 -12.75 -14.58
CA TYR A 41 18.52 -12.99 -16.00
C TYR A 41 17.27 -13.44 -16.76
N GLU A 42 16.42 -14.25 -16.18
CA GLU A 42 15.11 -14.58 -16.77
C GLU A 42 14.25 -13.32 -16.97
N ALA A 43 14.20 -12.46 -15.96
CA ALA A 43 13.50 -11.18 -16.07
C ALA A 43 14.09 -10.27 -17.16
N LEU A 44 15.44 -10.25 -17.31
CA LEU A 44 16.14 -9.51 -18.36
C LEU A 44 15.78 -10.06 -19.74
N GLU A 45 15.83 -11.37 -19.95
CA GLU A 45 15.54 -12.01 -21.24
C GLU A 45 14.08 -11.80 -21.64
N ARG A 46 13.14 -12.03 -20.73
CA ARG A 46 11.70 -11.76 -20.96
C ARG A 46 11.43 -10.27 -21.27
N ARG A 47 12.21 -9.38 -20.68
CA ARG A 47 12.12 -7.95 -20.97
C ARG A 47 12.67 -7.60 -22.34
N LEU A 48 13.81 -8.13 -22.72
CA LEU A 48 14.41 -7.93 -24.04
C LEU A 48 13.52 -8.45 -25.18
N ASP A 49 12.86 -9.59 -24.95
CA ASP A 49 11.85 -10.10 -25.88
C ASP A 49 10.66 -9.14 -26.04
N ARG A 50 10.20 -8.55 -24.92
CA ARG A 50 9.13 -7.56 -24.97
C ARG A 50 9.55 -6.29 -25.71
N GLU A 51 10.79 -5.82 -25.53
CA GLU A 51 11.35 -4.66 -26.24
C GLU A 51 11.38 -4.87 -27.77
N LYS A 52 11.56 -6.12 -28.22
CA LYS A 52 11.60 -6.49 -29.65
C LYS A 52 10.23 -6.75 -30.28
N ARG A 53 9.18 -6.84 -29.46
CA ARG A 53 7.81 -7.02 -29.97
C ARG A 53 7.29 -5.71 -30.55
N ALA A 54 6.55 -5.82 -31.66
CA ALA A 54 5.86 -4.67 -32.19
C ALA A 54 4.90 -4.07 -31.15
N PRO A 55 4.88 -2.76 -30.97
CA PRO A 55 3.99 -2.12 -30.01
C PRO A 55 2.53 -2.44 -30.38
N ARG A 56 1.77 -2.87 -29.40
CA ARG A 56 0.33 -3.07 -29.57
C ARG A 56 -0.36 -1.73 -29.41
N ARG A 57 -1.20 -1.38 -30.37
CA ARG A 57 -1.98 -0.15 -30.33
C ARG A 57 -3.29 -0.29 -31.11
N ILE A 58 -4.30 0.38 -30.64
CA ILE A 58 -5.52 0.59 -31.41
C ILE A 58 -5.16 1.50 -32.59
N ALA A 59 -5.50 1.09 -33.81
CA ALA A 59 -5.30 1.94 -34.96
C ALA A 59 -6.13 3.23 -34.81
N LEU A 60 -5.48 4.36 -34.97
CA LEU A 60 -6.17 5.65 -34.94
C LEU A 60 -6.99 5.84 -36.23
N THR A 61 -8.30 5.72 -36.10
CA THR A 61 -9.22 6.00 -37.20
C THR A 61 -9.61 7.47 -37.23
N PRO A 62 -10.03 8.04 -38.40
CA PRO A 62 -10.50 9.42 -38.46
C PRO A 62 -11.69 9.71 -37.53
N GLU A 63 -12.47 8.72 -37.18
CA GLU A 63 -13.59 8.83 -36.25
C GLU A 63 -13.07 8.93 -34.78
N LEU A 64 -12.10 8.09 -34.39
CA LEU A 64 -11.47 8.16 -33.10
C LEU A 64 -10.75 9.50 -32.91
N GLU A 65 -10.04 9.98 -33.95
CA GLU A 65 -9.36 11.26 -33.91
C GLU A 65 -10.37 12.41 -33.74
N ARG A 66 -11.43 12.46 -34.51
CA ARG A 66 -12.48 13.51 -34.39
C ARG A 66 -13.15 13.50 -33.02
N SER A 67 -13.47 12.32 -32.50
CA SER A 67 -14.14 12.17 -31.19
C SER A 67 -13.21 12.31 -30.01
N ALA A 68 -11.92 12.50 -30.23
CA ALA A 68 -10.95 12.72 -29.16
C ALA A 68 -11.01 14.13 -28.59
N PHE A 69 -11.45 15.10 -29.36
CA PHE A 69 -11.41 16.51 -28.95
C PHE A 69 -12.84 17.02 -28.72
N LEU A 70 -13.09 17.51 -27.50
CA LEU A 70 -14.36 18.14 -27.13
C LEU A 70 -14.42 19.61 -27.58
N ASP A 71 -13.27 20.21 -27.87
CA ASP A 71 -13.12 21.55 -28.43
C ASP A 71 -11.86 21.67 -29.28
N ASN A 72 -11.82 22.66 -30.18
CA ASN A 72 -10.71 22.88 -31.10
C ASN A 72 -9.43 23.36 -30.40
N ASP A 73 -9.57 24.09 -29.30
CA ASP A 73 -8.43 24.61 -28.55
C ASP A 73 -7.65 23.44 -27.93
N ALA A 74 -8.35 22.40 -27.45
CA ALA A 74 -7.72 21.18 -26.93
C ALA A 74 -6.87 20.48 -27.99
N ARG A 75 -7.35 20.42 -29.25
CA ARG A 75 -6.59 19.86 -30.37
C ARG A 75 -5.34 20.68 -30.67
N THR A 76 -5.49 21.97 -30.74
CA THR A 76 -4.38 22.90 -31.01
C THR A 76 -3.32 22.79 -29.92
N LEU A 77 -3.74 22.79 -28.66
CA LEU A 77 -2.84 22.70 -27.51
C LEU A 77 -2.08 21.36 -27.48
N LEU A 78 -2.74 20.24 -27.77
CA LEU A 78 -2.10 18.92 -27.82
C LEU A 78 -1.02 18.87 -28.93
N LEU A 79 -1.32 19.39 -30.12
CA LEU A 79 -0.36 19.40 -31.23
C LEU A 79 0.84 20.31 -30.92
N GLN A 80 0.60 21.49 -30.37
CA GLN A 80 1.66 22.39 -29.89
C GLN A 80 2.54 21.75 -28.81
N ALA A 81 1.93 21.01 -27.84
CA ALA A 81 2.65 20.31 -26.79
C ALA A 81 3.58 19.22 -27.35
N ARG A 82 3.13 18.46 -28.34
CA ARG A 82 3.96 17.44 -29.01
C ARG A 82 5.15 18.07 -29.74
N GLU A 83 4.91 19.12 -30.47
CA GLU A 83 5.98 19.83 -31.18
C GLU A 83 6.98 20.50 -30.24
N ALA A 84 6.49 21.15 -29.19
CA ALA A 84 7.31 21.74 -28.14
C ALA A 84 8.22 20.72 -27.46
N ARG A 85 7.69 19.54 -27.17
CA ARG A 85 8.45 18.43 -26.58
C ARG A 85 9.58 17.96 -27.50
N LEU A 86 9.30 17.72 -28.77
CA LEU A 86 10.32 17.31 -29.75
C LEU A 86 11.41 18.36 -29.90
N ARG A 87 11.04 19.66 -29.90
CA ARG A 87 12.00 20.76 -29.91
C ARG A 87 12.88 20.81 -28.66
N GLN A 88 12.29 20.62 -27.48
CA GLN A 88 13.03 20.58 -26.22
C GLN A 88 13.99 19.38 -26.19
N ASP A 89 13.49 18.19 -26.52
CA ASP A 89 14.29 16.98 -26.56
C ASP A 89 15.50 17.09 -27.49
N SER A 90 15.32 17.70 -28.66
CA SER A 90 16.44 17.92 -29.61
C SER A 90 17.43 18.98 -29.14
N ALA A 91 16.95 20.02 -28.46
CA ALA A 91 17.76 21.12 -28.01
C ALA A 91 18.56 20.87 -26.72
N LEU A 92 18.14 19.90 -25.90
CA LEU A 92 18.83 19.55 -24.66
C LEU A 92 20.06 18.67 -24.95
N LEU A 93 21.24 19.17 -24.63
CA LEU A 93 22.54 18.52 -24.86
C LEU A 93 23.09 17.88 -23.59
N ASN A 94 22.98 18.57 -22.45
CA ASN A 94 23.44 18.09 -21.17
C ASN A 94 22.74 18.85 -20.03
N TYR A 95 22.81 18.28 -18.83
CA TYR A 95 22.49 18.99 -17.60
C TYR A 95 23.30 18.44 -16.41
N ASP A 96 23.43 19.27 -15.39
CA ASP A 96 23.95 18.97 -14.06
C ASP A 96 22.88 19.34 -13.04
N ALA A 97 22.42 18.37 -12.27
CA ALA A 97 21.35 18.57 -11.30
C ALA A 97 21.62 17.85 -9.99
N SER A 98 21.20 18.45 -8.89
CA SER A 98 21.04 17.74 -7.61
C SER A 98 19.66 17.11 -7.57
N ALA A 99 19.59 15.86 -7.15
CA ALA A 99 18.37 15.10 -7.01
C ALA A 99 18.22 14.62 -5.55
N TYR A 100 17.05 14.77 -5.00
CA TYR A 100 16.64 14.19 -3.70
C TYR A 100 15.41 13.33 -3.91
N GLN A 101 15.38 12.16 -3.25
CA GLN A 101 14.23 11.27 -3.25
C GLN A 101 13.95 10.76 -1.85
N ARG A 102 12.67 10.69 -1.49
CA ARG A 102 12.16 10.03 -0.29
C ARG A 102 11.07 9.04 -0.70
N LEU A 103 11.26 7.79 -0.35
CA LEU A 103 10.26 6.74 -0.50
C LEU A 103 9.81 6.27 0.89
N SER A 104 8.51 6.34 1.15
CA SER A 104 7.87 5.84 2.37
C SER A 104 6.91 4.73 2.00
N VAL A 105 7.04 3.59 2.65
CA VAL A 105 6.17 2.43 2.46
C VAL A 105 5.55 2.08 3.80
N GLY A 106 4.24 1.96 3.82
CA GLY A 106 3.49 1.57 5.00
C GLY A 106 2.97 0.16 4.92
N MET A 107 2.42 -0.28 6.02
CA MET A 107 1.61 -1.49 6.11
C MET A 107 0.37 -1.20 6.93
N GLY A 108 -0.78 -1.61 6.42
CA GLY A 108 -2.05 -1.53 7.09
C GLY A 108 -2.84 -2.82 6.93
N PHE A 109 -3.66 -3.10 7.92
CA PHE A 109 -4.64 -4.17 7.85
C PHE A 109 -6.03 -3.55 7.82
N ARG A 110 -6.89 -4.07 6.97
CA ARG A 110 -8.24 -3.55 6.79
C ARG A 110 -9.03 -3.42 8.11
N ALA A 111 -8.77 -4.33 9.06
CA ALA A 111 -9.42 -4.35 10.35
C ALA A 111 -8.93 -3.27 11.34
N MET A 112 -7.75 -2.67 11.11
CA MET A 112 -7.09 -1.80 12.09
C MET A 112 -7.24 -0.30 11.79
N GLY A 113 -7.71 0.07 10.60
CA GLY A 113 -7.94 1.47 10.21
C GLY A 113 -6.70 2.38 10.24
N ARG A 114 -5.48 1.80 10.35
CA ARG A 114 -4.23 2.53 10.52
C ARG A 114 -3.15 1.97 9.63
N ASP A 115 -2.46 2.86 8.92
CA ASP A 115 -1.26 2.55 8.17
C ASP A 115 -0.04 2.86 9.06
N ARG A 116 0.95 1.97 9.09
CA ARG A 116 2.22 2.16 9.80
C ARG A 116 3.36 2.27 8.81
N LEU A 117 4.37 3.04 9.19
CA LEU A 117 5.60 3.07 8.41
C LEU A 117 6.33 1.73 8.58
N LEU A 118 6.44 1.00 7.48
CA LEU A 118 7.22 -0.22 7.42
C LEU A 118 8.66 0.07 7.06
N PHE A 119 8.86 0.97 6.10
CA PHE A 119 10.16 1.28 5.54
C PHE A 119 10.17 2.70 5.00
N ARG A 120 11.27 3.42 5.23
CA ARG A 120 11.54 4.70 4.58
C ARG A 120 12.99 4.74 4.12
N THR A 121 13.21 5.24 2.94
CA THR A 121 14.54 5.53 2.40
C THR A 121 14.60 6.95 1.88
N GLU A 122 15.76 7.56 2.05
CA GLU A 122 16.11 8.85 1.48
C GLU A 122 17.45 8.73 0.76
N ASN A 123 17.53 9.36 -0.40
CA ASN A 123 18.79 9.52 -1.09
C ASN A 123 18.94 10.94 -1.65
N ALA A 124 20.17 11.41 -1.67
CA ALA A 124 20.58 12.66 -2.29
C ALA A 124 21.75 12.37 -3.22
N SER A 125 21.68 12.87 -4.44
CA SER A 125 22.69 12.64 -5.47
C SER A 125 22.90 13.84 -6.36
N ARG A 126 24.04 13.90 -7.04
CA ARG A 126 24.29 14.80 -8.17
C ARG A 126 24.22 13.99 -9.45
N VAL A 127 23.35 14.36 -10.35
CA VAL A 127 23.09 13.68 -11.61
C VAL A 127 23.57 14.55 -12.77
N ARG A 128 24.49 14.01 -13.56
CA ARG A 128 25.00 14.65 -14.77
C ARG A 128 24.69 13.78 -15.96
N TRP A 129 23.91 14.29 -16.86
CA TRP A 129 23.52 13.64 -18.10
C TRP A 129 24.07 14.37 -19.30
N SER A 130 24.54 13.64 -20.31
CA SER A 130 24.91 14.22 -21.58
C SER A 130 24.46 13.34 -22.74
N ARG A 131 24.07 13.99 -23.83
CA ARG A 131 23.66 13.30 -25.06
C ARG A 131 24.83 12.47 -25.60
N GLY A 132 24.65 11.16 -25.72
CA GLY A 132 25.68 10.22 -26.15
C GLY A 132 26.73 9.84 -25.09
N GLY A 133 26.81 10.52 -23.95
CA GLY A 133 27.78 10.26 -22.89
C GLY A 133 27.22 9.46 -21.70
N GLY A 134 25.91 9.17 -21.69
CA GLY A 134 25.27 8.47 -20.58
C GLY A 134 24.97 9.33 -19.37
N VAL A 135 24.78 8.68 -18.22
CA VAL A 135 24.48 9.35 -16.94
C VAL A 135 25.55 9.05 -15.91
N HIS A 136 26.02 10.10 -15.26
CA HIS A 136 26.83 10.02 -14.05
C HIS A 136 26.02 10.42 -12.84
N VAL A 137 26.03 9.57 -11.81
CA VAL A 137 25.39 9.80 -10.53
C VAL A 137 26.45 9.76 -9.44
N ASP A 138 26.67 10.88 -8.77
CA ASP A 138 27.45 10.90 -7.52
C ASP A 138 26.48 10.76 -6.35
N LEU A 139 26.43 9.62 -5.68
CA LEU A 139 25.64 9.44 -4.47
C LEU A 139 26.28 10.26 -3.34
N LYS A 140 25.55 11.26 -2.84
CA LYS A 140 26.01 12.18 -1.82
C LYS A 140 25.52 11.79 -0.43
N GLY A 141 24.29 11.36 -0.32
CA GLY A 141 23.68 10.92 0.93
C GLY A 141 22.67 9.81 0.70
N ALA A 142 22.62 8.88 1.64
CA ALA A 142 21.62 7.81 1.63
C ALA A 142 21.41 7.29 3.04
N ARG A 143 20.15 7.12 3.43
CA ARG A 143 19.78 6.48 4.67
C ARG A 143 18.44 5.78 4.54
N SER A 144 18.26 4.76 5.34
CA SER A 144 17.02 3.99 5.38
C SER A 144 16.67 3.63 6.81
N VAL A 145 15.41 3.58 7.10
CA VAL A 145 14.90 3.11 8.39
C VAL A 145 13.86 2.05 8.20
N PHE A 146 13.96 1.05 9.05
CA PHE A 146 12.96 0.03 9.26
C PHE A 146 12.47 0.17 10.70
N PRO A 147 11.38 0.88 10.98
CA PRO A 147 10.91 1.10 12.35
C PRO A 147 10.67 -0.21 13.11
N ALA A 148 10.30 -1.28 12.37
CA ALA A 148 10.11 -2.61 12.93
C ALA A 148 11.40 -3.32 13.35
N ALA A 149 12.56 -2.94 12.84
CA ALA A 149 13.83 -3.64 13.09
C ALA A 149 14.89 -2.75 13.76
N GLU A 150 14.64 -1.42 13.84
CA GLU A 150 15.62 -0.39 14.26
C GLU A 150 17.03 -0.54 13.63
N GLN A 151 17.14 -1.32 12.59
CA GLN A 151 18.38 -1.37 11.84
C GLN A 151 18.38 -0.19 10.88
N GLU A 152 19.39 0.64 11.00
CA GLU A 152 19.90 1.34 9.82
C GLU A 152 20.13 0.24 8.78
N ALA A 153 19.30 0.22 7.75
CA ALA A 153 19.41 -0.81 6.73
C ALA A 153 20.77 -0.65 6.06
N GLY A 154 21.72 -1.46 6.49
CA GLY A 154 23.01 -1.55 5.82
C GLY A 154 22.75 -1.93 4.36
N GLU A 155 23.41 -1.25 3.43
CA GLU A 155 23.37 -1.44 1.99
C GLU A 155 21.96 -1.83 1.48
N VAL A 156 21.02 -0.88 1.55
CA VAL A 156 19.85 -0.93 0.68
C VAL A 156 20.39 -0.93 -0.74
N ASN A 157 19.91 -1.84 -1.56
CA ASN A 157 20.33 -1.93 -2.96
C ASN A 157 19.82 -0.66 -3.69
N MET A 158 20.61 0.41 -3.58
CA MET A 158 20.32 1.76 -4.09
C MET A 158 20.43 1.86 -5.61
N ASP A 159 20.65 0.71 -6.27
CA ASP A 159 20.97 0.61 -7.69
C ASP A 159 19.89 1.19 -8.59
N GLU A 160 18.65 0.95 -8.24
CA GLU A 160 17.49 1.38 -9.03
C GLU A 160 16.81 2.63 -8.44
N ALA A 161 17.25 3.10 -7.28
CA ALA A 161 16.55 4.10 -6.48
C ALA A 161 16.95 5.55 -6.77
N THR A 162 18.03 5.80 -7.51
CA THR A 162 18.45 7.17 -7.78
C THR A 162 17.64 7.75 -8.95
N PRO A 163 16.88 8.82 -8.76
CA PRO A 163 16.08 9.41 -9.83
C PRO A 163 16.96 10.12 -10.86
N ILE A 164 16.64 9.94 -12.13
CA ILE A 164 17.20 10.74 -13.23
C ILE A 164 16.14 11.79 -13.57
N PRO A 165 16.43 13.08 -13.36
CA PRO A 165 15.42 14.14 -13.44
C PRO A 165 14.69 14.20 -14.78
N TYR A 166 15.41 14.10 -15.88
CA TYR A 166 14.85 14.21 -17.23
C TYR A 166 15.64 13.37 -18.22
N TYR A 167 14.92 12.76 -19.14
CA TYR A 167 15.50 11.98 -20.21
C TYR A 167 14.81 12.28 -21.54
N PRO A 168 15.50 12.86 -22.55
CA PRO A 168 14.91 13.17 -23.84
C PRO A 168 14.28 11.94 -24.52
N GLY A 169 13.12 12.15 -25.14
CA GLY A 169 12.33 11.11 -25.80
C GLY A 169 11.47 10.27 -24.86
N ARG A 170 11.57 10.51 -23.54
CA ARG A 170 10.74 9.83 -22.55
C ARG A 170 10.33 10.78 -21.44
N GLU A 171 9.09 11.04 -21.38
CA GLU A 171 8.52 11.85 -20.30
C GLU A 171 8.05 10.97 -19.17
N ALA A 172 8.41 11.35 -17.96
CA ALA A 172 7.92 10.68 -16.79
C ALA A 172 6.44 11.04 -16.61
N LEU A 173 5.55 10.11 -16.94
CA LEU A 173 4.19 10.12 -16.40
C LEU A 173 4.18 9.59 -14.99
N TRP A 174 5.30 9.24 -14.52
CA TRP A 174 5.41 8.46 -13.38
C TRP A 174 6.76 8.65 -12.74
N ILE A 175 6.76 8.55 -11.50
CA ILE A 175 7.83 8.66 -10.56
C ILE A 175 8.69 7.42 -10.57
N GLY A 176 9.96 7.61 -10.46
CA GLY A 176 10.95 6.56 -10.46
C GLY A 176 11.39 6.17 -11.87
N SER A 177 11.64 4.89 -12.08
CA SER A 177 12.18 4.38 -13.35
C SER A 177 11.14 4.17 -14.46
N GLY A 178 9.86 4.32 -14.16
CA GLY A 178 8.77 4.14 -15.12
C GLY A 178 8.64 5.37 -16.02
N GLN A 179 9.09 5.27 -17.26
CA GLN A 179 8.97 6.33 -18.26
C GLN A 179 8.02 5.88 -19.37
N ALA A 180 7.04 6.71 -19.67
CA ALA A 180 6.16 6.47 -20.80
C ALA A 180 6.86 6.74 -22.11
N ARG A 181 6.54 5.97 -23.15
CA ARG A 181 7.10 6.17 -24.49
C ARG A 181 6.45 7.36 -25.20
N ALA A 182 7.17 7.94 -26.13
CA ALA A 182 6.63 8.96 -27.06
C ALA A 182 5.54 8.39 -27.97
N GLU A 183 5.54 7.08 -28.20
CA GLU A 183 4.52 6.34 -28.96
C GLU A 183 3.73 5.41 -28.03
N VAL A 184 2.48 5.17 -28.37
CA VAL A 184 1.59 4.30 -27.63
C VAL A 184 2.02 2.83 -27.71
N ASP A 185 2.11 2.17 -26.54
CA ASP A 185 2.17 0.73 -26.40
C ASP A 185 1.21 0.28 -25.28
N GLU A 186 0.26 -0.58 -25.60
CA GLU A 186 -0.72 -1.10 -24.65
C GLU A 186 -0.12 -1.96 -23.52
N GLY A 187 1.13 -2.38 -23.65
CA GLY A 187 1.87 -3.08 -22.59
C GLY A 187 2.37 -2.18 -21.47
N GLU A 188 2.30 -0.84 -21.64
CA GLU A 188 2.83 0.16 -20.73
C GLU A 188 1.79 1.23 -20.37
N LEU A 189 2.17 2.17 -19.50
CA LEU A 189 1.40 3.37 -19.25
C LEU A 189 1.40 4.25 -20.52
N ILE A 190 0.22 4.63 -20.95
CA ILE A 190 0.04 5.44 -22.16
C ILE A 190 0.05 6.92 -21.80
N HIS A 191 1.07 7.62 -22.27
CA HIS A 191 1.16 9.07 -22.06
C HIS A 191 0.08 9.80 -22.85
N PRO A 192 -0.70 10.70 -22.23
CA PRO A 192 -1.76 11.41 -22.93
C PRO A 192 -1.30 12.23 -24.15
N ILE A 193 -0.07 12.74 -24.16
CA ILE A 193 0.49 13.44 -25.32
C ILE A 193 1.23 12.54 -26.30
N ALA A 194 1.31 11.21 -26.08
CA ALA A 194 1.95 10.30 -27.02
C ALA A 194 1.24 10.29 -28.39
N LEU A 195 2.00 9.96 -29.43
CA LEU A 195 1.43 9.80 -30.78
C LEU A 195 0.47 8.60 -30.80
N GLY A 196 -0.78 8.82 -31.22
CA GLY A 196 -1.83 7.81 -31.25
C GLY A 196 -2.66 7.74 -29.96
N ALA A 197 -2.38 8.58 -28.97
CA ALA A 197 -3.09 8.60 -27.70
C ALA A 197 -4.58 9.01 -27.85
N GLU A 198 -4.96 9.63 -28.96
CA GLU A 198 -6.34 9.98 -29.30
C GLU A 198 -7.27 8.74 -29.38
N ALA A 199 -6.72 7.57 -29.66
CA ALA A 199 -7.48 6.32 -29.63
C ALA A 199 -7.88 5.90 -28.20
N TYR A 200 -7.22 6.44 -27.16
CA TYR A 200 -7.36 6.06 -25.76
C TYR A 200 -7.96 7.16 -24.90
N TYR A 201 -7.81 8.42 -25.30
CA TYR A 201 -8.19 9.57 -24.51
C TYR A 201 -9.18 10.49 -25.21
N ARG A 202 -9.86 11.31 -24.42
CA ARG A 202 -10.59 12.50 -24.82
C ARG A 202 -9.95 13.71 -24.15
N TYR A 203 -9.97 14.84 -24.87
CA TYR A 203 -9.32 16.08 -24.44
C TYR A 203 -10.32 17.22 -24.45
N ALA A 204 -10.27 18.02 -23.40
CA ALA A 204 -11.00 19.29 -23.31
C ALA A 204 -10.07 20.37 -22.77
N THR A 205 -10.25 21.61 -23.20
CA THR A 205 -9.60 22.74 -22.52
C THR A 205 -10.30 23.01 -21.19
N GLY A 206 -9.49 23.31 -20.19
CA GLY A 206 -9.96 23.71 -18.87
C GLY A 206 -9.65 25.20 -18.59
N ASP A 207 -9.21 25.48 -17.39
CA ASP A 207 -8.96 26.83 -16.91
C ASP A 207 -7.69 27.47 -17.51
N SER A 208 -7.58 28.78 -17.37
CA SER A 208 -6.37 29.55 -17.68
C SER A 208 -5.82 30.19 -16.42
N LEU A 209 -4.49 30.17 -16.27
CA LEU A 209 -3.79 30.74 -15.14
C LEU A 209 -2.62 31.57 -15.66
N THR A 210 -2.34 32.71 -15.03
CA THR A 210 -1.14 33.49 -15.28
C THR A 210 -0.24 33.41 -14.07
N ILE A 211 1.00 32.94 -14.26
CA ILE A 211 2.04 32.92 -13.22
C ILE A 211 3.07 34.02 -13.54
N THR A 212 3.55 34.71 -12.51
CA THR A 212 4.63 35.67 -12.64
C THR A 212 5.91 35.02 -12.12
N LEU A 213 6.92 34.99 -12.97
CA LEU A 213 8.25 34.51 -12.60
C LEU A 213 8.97 35.54 -11.71
N PRO A 214 10.03 35.13 -10.96
CA PRO A 214 10.81 36.03 -10.13
C PRO A 214 11.45 37.20 -10.90
N ASP A 215 11.65 37.06 -12.21
CA ASP A 215 12.18 38.10 -13.11
C ASP A 215 11.10 39.05 -13.66
N GLY A 216 9.85 38.91 -13.18
CA GLY A 216 8.71 39.73 -13.56
C GLY A 216 8.00 39.32 -14.86
N ARG A 217 8.48 38.30 -15.55
CA ARG A 217 7.77 37.79 -16.76
C ARG A 217 6.50 37.09 -16.38
N ALA A 218 5.40 37.40 -17.07
CA ALA A 218 4.13 36.70 -16.93
C ALA A 218 4.06 35.57 -17.96
N ILE A 219 3.77 34.39 -17.49
CA ILE A 219 3.55 33.18 -18.29
C ILE A 219 2.08 32.80 -18.18
N ARG A 220 1.42 32.71 -19.32
CA ARG A 220 0.04 32.30 -19.40
C ARG A 220 -0.03 30.78 -19.60
N LEU A 221 -0.71 30.10 -18.69
CA LEU A 221 -0.92 28.66 -18.72
C LEU A 221 -2.34 28.34 -19.18
N ARG A 222 -2.48 27.24 -19.89
CA ARG A 222 -3.76 26.68 -20.30
C ARG A 222 -3.84 25.23 -19.85
N GLU A 223 -4.95 24.88 -19.22
CA GLU A 223 -5.23 23.51 -18.81
C GLU A 223 -5.73 22.67 -20.01
N LEU A 224 -5.19 21.47 -20.13
CA LEU A 224 -5.71 20.38 -20.95
C LEU A 224 -6.22 19.29 -20.01
N ARG A 225 -7.52 19.09 -20.00
CA ARG A 225 -8.19 18.04 -19.25
C ARG A 225 -8.15 16.75 -20.05
N ILE A 226 -7.82 15.65 -19.36
CA ILE A 226 -7.57 14.36 -19.97
C ILE A 226 -8.49 13.33 -19.36
N GLU A 227 -9.34 12.75 -20.19
CA GLU A 227 -10.26 11.68 -19.82
C GLU A 227 -9.99 10.43 -20.65
N PRO A 228 -9.79 9.26 -20.03
CA PRO A 228 -9.64 8.02 -20.77
C PRO A 228 -10.99 7.58 -21.35
N ARG A 229 -10.95 6.95 -22.51
CA ARG A 229 -12.15 6.34 -23.13
C ARG A 229 -12.61 5.10 -22.39
N ARG A 230 -11.70 4.44 -21.64
CA ARG A 230 -11.94 3.23 -20.85
C ARG A 230 -11.24 3.30 -19.50
N PRO A 231 -11.80 2.70 -18.46
CA PRO A 231 -11.18 2.68 -17.14
C PRO A 231 -10.12 1.57 -17.07
N GLU A 232 -8.99 1.77 -17.72
CA GLU A 232 -7.87 0.83 -17.72
C GLU A 232 -6.71 1.36 -16.86
N TRP A 233 -5.97 0.45 -16.22
CA TRP A 233 -4.85 0.81 -15.35
C TRP A 233 -3.71 1.56 -16.06
N LYS A 234 -3.57 1.35 -17.35
CA LYS A 234 -2.56 2.01 -18.20
C LYS A 234 -2.91 3.44 -18.60
N LEU A 235 -4.10 3.89 -18.26
CA LEU A 235 -4.61 5.22 -18.63
C LEU A 235 -4.69 6.11 -17.38
N SER A 236 -4.49 7.40 -17.60
CA SER A 236 -4.54 8.44 -16.58
C SER A 236 -5.78 9.34 -16.72
N VAL A 237 -6.18 9.93 -15.61
CA VAL A 237 -7.24 10.95 -15.51
C VAL A 237 -6.65 12.14 -14.82
N GLY A 238 -6.76 13.33 -15.39
CA GLY A 238 -6.25 14.53 -14.73
C GLY A 238 -6.10 15.75 -15.61
N SER A 239 -5.30 16.67 -15.13
CA SER A 239 -5.07 17.99 -15.73
C SER A 239 -3.60 18.19 -16.03
N PHE A 240 -3.32 18.67 -17.23
CA PHE A 240 -2.00 19.02 -17.73
C PHE A 240 -1.97 20.49 -18.12
N TRP A 241 -1.06 21.25 -17.54
CA TRP A 241 -0.95 22.69 -17.73
C TRP A 241 0.22 23.02 -18.65
N PHE A 242 -0.07 23.71 -19.72
CA PHE A 242 0.92 24.07 -20.73
C PHE A 242 1.11 25.57 -20.80
N ASP A 243 2.34 26.02 -21.02
CA ASP A 243 2.64 27.39 -21.40
C ASP A 243 2.08 27.66 -22.79
N VAL A 244 1.15 28.58 -22.89
CA VAL A 244 0.46 28.94 -24.15
C VAL A 244 1.41 29.43 -25.21
N SER A 245 2.50 30.09 -24.83
CA SER A 245 3.48 30.68 -25.76
C SER A 245 4.43 29.66 -26.37
N THR A 246 4.82 28.66 -25.59
CA THR A 246 5.82 27.67 -26.00
C THR A 246 5.24 26.28 -26.27
N GLY A 247 4.04 25.97 -25.78
CA GLY A 247 3.43 24.66 -25.81
C GLY A 247 4.05 23.66 -24.84
N GLN A 248 4.97 24.10 -23.97
CA GLN A 248 5.67 23.18 -23.05
C GLN A 248 4.86 22.88 -21.79
N LEU A 249 5.00 21.65 -21.29
CA LEU A 249 4.34 21.20 -20.05
C LEU A 249 4.99 21.87 -18.85
N VAL A 250 4.16 22.49 -18.01
CA VAL A 250 4.55 23.21 -16.79
C VAL A 250 4.15 22.46 -15.53
N ARG A 251 3.01 21.77 -15.57
CA ARG A 251 2.51 20.96 -14.46
C ARG A 251 1.62 19.83 -14.98
N ALA A 252 1.75 18.67 -14.39
CA ALA A 252 0.82 17.55 -14.58
C ALA A 252 0.31 17.11 -13.21
N ALA A 253 -1.01 16.90 -13.10
CA ALA A 253 -1.65 16.36 -11.91
C ALA A 253 -2.68 15.31 -12.34
N TYR A 254 -2.49 14.05 -11.92
CA TYR A 254 -3.31 12.95 -12.41
C TYR A 254 -3.35 11.76 -11.45
N ARG A 255 -4.24 10.83 -11.73
CA ARG A 255 -4.33 9.49 -11.12
C ARG A 255 -4.51 8.43 -12.20
N LEU A 256 -4.34 7.16 -11.85
CA LEU A 256 -4.70 6.09 -12.79
C LEU A 256 -6.23 5.94 -12.90
N ALA A 257 -6.70 5.60 -14.08
CA ALA A 257 -8.13 5.43 -14.38
C ALA A 257 -8.73 4.24 -13.64
N ALA A 258 -7.96 3.18 -13.42
CA ALA A 258 -8.36 1.99 -12.68
C ALA A 258 -7.18 1.39 -11.90
N PRO A 259 -7.43 0.61 -10.84
CA PRO A 259 -6.38 -0.18 -10.19
C PRO A 259 -5.74 -1.18 -11.15
N LEU A 260 -4.44 -1.35 -11.04
CA LEU A 260 -3.69 -2.42 -11.66
C LEU A 260 -4.10 -3.74 -11.00
N ASP A 261 -4.63 -4.67 -11.76
CA ASP A 261 -4.91 -6.04 -11.32
C ASP A 261 -3.74 -6.95 -11.71
N ILE A 262 -2.91 -7.30 -10.74
CA ILE A 262 -1.67 -8.04 -10.98
C ILE A 262 -1.98 -9.45 -11.48
N TRP A 263 -2.99 -10.10 -10.89
CA TRP A 263 -3.37 -11.45 -11.33
C TRP A 263 -3.97 -11.44 -12.73
N GLY A 264 -4.78 -10.43 -13.08
CA GLY A 264 -5.29 -10.26 -14.43
C GLY A 264 -4.17 -10.12 -15.46
N ILE A 265 -3.13 -9.36 -15.14
CA ILE A 265 -1.96 -9.21 -16.05
C ILE A 265 -1.17 -10.51 -16.18
N VAL A 266 -0.96 -11.23 -15.09
CA VAL A 266 -0.28 -12.53 -15.11
C VAL A 266 -1.09 -13.53 -15.95
N ASP A 267 -2.41 -13.60 -15.76
CA ASP A 267 -3.29 -14.49 -16.53
C ASP A 267 -3.26 -14.17 -18.02
N ASP A 268 -3.30 -12.88 -18.39
CA ASP A 268 -3.22 -12.45 -19.79
C ASP A 268 -1.87 -12.81 -20.42
N GLU A 269 -0.76 -12.68 -19.67
CA GLU A 269 0.58 -13.05 -20.15
C GLU A 269 0.69 -14.56 -20.33
N VAL A 270 0.26 -15.35 -19.35
CA VAL A 270 0.24 -16.82 -19.42
C VAL A 270 -0.66 -17.31 -20.57
N ALA A 271 -1.85 -16.71 -20.73
CA ALA A 271 -2.73 -17.06 -21.84
C ALA A 271 -2.06 -16.81 -23.20
N ARG A 272 -1.33 -15.71 -23.31
CA ARG A 272 -0.60 -15.37 -24.53
C ARG A 272 0.57 -16.33 -24.78
N GLU A 273 1.37 -16.61 -23.75
CA GLU A 273 2.49 -17.58 -23.86
C GLU A 273 1.98 -18.96 -24.27
N LYS A 274 0.84 -19.39 -23.75
CA LYS A 274 0.16 -20.64 -24.19
C LYS A 274 -0.26 -20.59 -25.65
N GLN A 275 -0.80 -19.47 -26.13
CA GLN A 275 -1.17 -19.31 -27.53
C GLN A 275 0.06 -19.35 -28.47
N GLU A 276 1.13 -18.65 -28.07
CA GLU A 276 2.39 -18.62 -28.80
C GLU A 276 3.05 -20.02 -28.83
N ALA A 277 3.06 -20.75 -27.70
CA ALA A 277 3.58 -22.13 -27.63
C ALA A 277 2.76 -23.08 -28.53
N LYS A 278 1.43 -22.98 -28.49
CA LYS A 278 0.54 -23.76 -29.35
C LYS A 278 0.76 -23.47 -30.83
N ALA A 279 0.99 -22.21 -31.19
CA ALA A 279 1.29 -21.82 -32.57
C ALA A 279 2.62 -22.39 -33.07
N ARG A 280 3.57 -22.66 -32.17
CA ARG A 280 4.86 -23.33 -32.46
C ARG A 280 4.80 -24.86 -32.38
N GLY A 281 3.63 -25.43 -31.99
CA GLY A 281 3.51 -26.91 -31.80
C GLY A 281 4.13 -27.41 -30.49
N GLU A 282 4.45 -26.52 -29.54
CA GLU A 282 5.03 -26.83 -28.25
C GLU A 282 3.95 -27.03 -27.19
N LYS A 283 4.22 -27.85 -26.17
CA LYS A 283 3.38 -27.96 -24.98
C LYS A 283 3.71 -26.78 -24.05
N PRO A 284 2.69 -26.07 -23.52
CA PRO A 284 2.89 -25.02 -22.51
C PRO A 284 3.63 -25.59 -21.29
N ASP A 285 4.55 -24.81 -20.74
CA ASP A 285 5.25 -25.18 -19.50
C ASP A 285 4.29 -25.06 -18.31
N PRO A 286 4.04 -26.12 -17.55
CA PRO A 286 3.15 -26.05 -16.39
C PRO A 286 3.73 -25.21 -15.24
N ASP A 287 5.04 -24.96 -15.20
CA ASP A 287 5.69 -24.13 -14.17
C ASP A 287 5.51 -22.62 -14.40
N ASP A 288 4.99 -22.21 -15.55
CA ASP A 288 4.69 -20.79 -15.83
C ASP A 288 3.44 -20.28 -15.10
N GLU A 289 2.62 -21.15 -14.54
CA GLU A 289 1.45 -20.77 -13.74
C GLU A 289 1.75 -20.79 -12.23
N PRO A 290 1.45 -19.69 -11.50
CA PRO A 290 1.53 -19.75 -10.05
C PRO A 290 0.52 -20.77 -9.51
N PRO A 291 0.88 -21.57 -8.48
CA PRO A 291 -0.03 -22.56 -7.90
C PRO A 291 -1.36 -21.92 -7.49
N GLY A 292 -2.48 -22.54 -7.83
CA GLY A 292 -3.82 -21.99 -7.58
C GLY A 292 -4.08 -21.63 -6.11
N TRP A 293 -3.47 -22.34 -5.16
CA TRP A 293 -3.57 -22.03 -3.74
C TRP A 293 -2.85 -20.72 -3.38
N VAL A 294 -1.70 -20.41 -4.01
CA VAL A 294 -0.97 -19.15 -3.82
C VAL A 294 -1.81 -17.99 -4.35
N LYS A 295 -2.39 -18.16 -5.56
CA LYS A 295 -3.30 -17.17 -6.14
C LYS A 295 -4.50 -16.94 -5.22
N GLY A 296 -5.13 -18.00 -4.72
CA GLY A 296 -6.28 -17.91 -3.79
C GLY A 296 -5.93 -17.22 -2.47
N MET A 297 -4.73 -17.48 -1.92
CA MET A 297 -4.27 -16.85 -0.68
C MET A 297 -3.97 -15.35 -0.83
N MET A 298 -3.45 -14.95 -2.00
CA MET A 298 -3.03 -13.55 -2.25
C MET A 298 -4.08 -12.72 -3.01
N THR A 299 -5.23 -13.28 -3.34
CA THR A 299 -6.31 -12.54 -4.02
C THR A 299 -7.11 -11.68 -3.01
N PRO A 300 -7.45 -10.42 -3.34
CA PRO A 300 -7.04 -9.66 -4.52
C PRO A 300 -5.59 -9.18 -4.43
N MET A 301 -4.88 -9.13 -5.57
CA MET A 301 -3.55 -8.53 -5.68
C MET A 301 -3.62 -7.33 -6.63
N GLN A 302 -3.66 -6.14 -6.07
CA GLN A 302 -3.96 -4.90 -6.78
C GLN A 302 -3.00 -3.78 -6.39
N ALA A 303 -2.79 -2.83 -7.30
CA ALA A 303 -2.07 -1.58 -6.99
C ALA A 303 -2.79 -0.39 -7.63
N GLN A 304 -2.77 0.74 -6.95
CA GLN A 304 -3.40 1.99 -7.41
C GLN A 304 -2.48 3.17 -7.15
N LEU A 305 -2.34 4.03 -8.12
CA LEU A 305 -1.86 5.39 -7.95
C LEU A 305 -3.06 6.31 -7.78
N GLU A 306 -3.17 6.89 -6.60
CA GLU A 306 -4.29 7.76 -6.24
C GLU A 306 -4.03 9.22 -6.57
N ALA A 307 -2.75 9.63 -6.53
CA ALA A 307 -2.37 11.00 -6.83
C ALA A 307 -0.92 11.05 -7.34
N VAL A 308 -0.70 11.72 -8.44
CA VAL A 308 0.62 12.04 -9.00
C VAL A 308 0.65 13.50 -9.36
N THR A 309 1.71 14.22 -8.98
CA THR A 309 1.98 15.58 -9.43
C THR A 309 3.40 15.69 -9.94
N ILE A 310 3.58 16.35 -11.07
CA ILE A 310 4.88 16.69 -11.62
C ILE A 310 4.88 18.18 -11.87
N GLU A 311 5.82 18.89 -11.27
CA GLU A 311 6.02 20.32 -11.46
C GLU A 311 7.32 20.55 -12.21
N TYR A 312 7.29 21.45 -13.18
CA TYR A 312 8.43 21.84 -13.98
C TYR A 312 8.90 23.24 -13.61
N GLY A 313 10.20 23.47 -13.70
CA GLY A 313 10.82 24.78 -13.56
C GLY A 313 11.40 25.25 -14.90
N LEU A 314 11.41 26.56 -15.13
CA LEU A 314 12.01 27.17 -16.33
C LEU A 314 13.49 27.47 -16.10
N TYR A 315 14.36 26.82 -16.86
CA TYR A 315 15.80 26.94 -16.78
C TYR A 315 16.38 27.59 -18.04
N GLY A 316 17.31 28.51 -17.80
CA GLY A 316 17.92 29.32 -18.89
C GLY A 316 16.89 30.10 -19.72
N GLY A 317 15.71 30.35 -19.18
CA GLY A 317 14.61 31.01 -19.87
C GLY A 317 14.02 30.25 -21.05
N ARG A 318 14.39 28.96 -21.23
CA ARG A 318 14.04 28.16 -22.40
C ARG A 318 13.55 26.75 -22.09
N PHE A 319 14.13 26.08 -21.10
CA PHE A 319 13.86 24.65 -20.82
C PHE A 319 12.94 24.49 -19.62
N TRP A 320 11.78 23.87 -19.83
CA TRP A 320 10.94 23.41 -18.75
C TRP A 320 11.35 21.99 -18.34
N LEU A 321 11.99 21.86 -17.18
CA LEU A 321 12.50 20.59 -16.69
C LEU A 321 11.86 20.24 -15.33
N PRO A 322 11.67 18.95 -14.99
CA PRO A 322 11.07 18.55 -13.72
C PRO A 322 11.80 19.17 -12.54
N ARG A 323 11.05 19.80 -11.64
CA ARG A 323 11.53 20.40 -10.41
C ARG A 323 11.13 19.61 -9.18
N ALA A 324 9.90 19.11 -9.17
CA ALA A 324 9.36 18.30 -8.09
C ALA A 324 8.42 17.25 -8.65
N GLN A 325 8.43 16.07 -8.03
CA GLN A 325 7.52 14.98 -8.33
C GLN A 325 6.99 14.39 -7.02
N TYR A 326 5.71 14.06 -7.02
CA TYR A 326 5.03 13.48 -5.89
C TYR A 326 4.11 12.36 -6.38
N ALA A 327 4.15 11.21 -5.71
CA ALA A 327 3.16 10.17 -5.92
C ALA A 327 2.72 9.53 -4.62
N GLU A 328 1.45 9.24 -4.56
CA GLU A 328 0.84 8.48 -3.49
C GLU A 328 -0.06 7.40 -4.07
N GLY A 329 -0.02 6.23 -3.43
CA GLY A 329 -0.81 5.11 -3.86
C GLY A 329 -0.79 3.99 -2.83
N TRP A 330 -1.33 2.87 -3.23
CA TRP A 330 -1.34 1.66 -2.41
C TRP A 330 -1.24 0.41 -3.27
N ALA A 331 -0.65 -0.63 -2.70
CA ALA A 331 -0.78 -2.00 -3.15
C ALA A 331 -1.63 -2.78 -2.15
N ARG A 332 -2.30 -3.82 -2.61
CA ARG A 332 -3.12 -4.71 -1.80
C ARG A 332 -2.84 -6.15 -2.17
N ALA A 333 -2.58 -6.96 -1.18
CA ALA A 333 -2.46 -8.41 -1.32
C ALA A 333 -3.32 -9.06 -0.24
N SER A 334 -4.40 -9.73 -0.65
CA SER A 334 -5.37 -10.34 0.27
C SER A 334 -5.95 -9.29 1.25
N PHE A 335 -5.69 -9.46 2.53
CA PHE A 335 -6.14 -8.57 3.61
C PHE A 335 -5.15 -7.44 3.94
N MET A 336 -3.93 -7.48 3.41
CA MET A 336 -2.90 -6.48 3.64
C MET A 336 -3.04 -5.31 2.66
N ARG A 337 -2.93 -4.09 3.18
CA ARG A 337 -2.77 -2.86 2.39
C ARG A 337 -1.38 -2.31 2.62
N ILE A 338 -0.70 -1.95 1.55
CA ILE A 338 0.66 -1.42 1.54
C ILE A 338 0.59 -0.04 0.87
N PRO A 339 0.31 1.02 1.64
CA PRO A 339 0.36 2.36 1.11
C PRO A 339 1.80 2.78 0.86
N PHE A 340 2.03 3.58 -0.14
CA PHE A 340 3.34 4.16 -0.44
C PHE A 340 3.22 5.63 -0.83
N LYS A 341 4.27 6.37 -0.53
CA LYS A 341 4.45 7.78 -0.88
C LYS A 341 5.87 7.97 -1.40
N MET A 342 6.00 8.65 -2.52
CA MET A 342 7.30 9.02 -3.08
C MET A 342 7.34 10.51 -3.37
N GLU A 343 8.43 11.13 -2.98
CA GLU A 343 8.71 12.55 -3.14
C GLU A 343 10.09 12.70 -3.78
N GLU A 344 10.17 13.47 -4.86
CA GLU A 344 11.41 13.78 -5.55
C GLU A 344 11.55 15.29 -5.77
N GLY A 345 12.74 15.78 -5.59
CA GLY A 345 13.08 17.19 -5.82
C GLY A 345 14.36 17.32 -6.63
N PHE A 346 14.37 18.24 -7.58
CA PHE A 346 15.47 18.46 -8.49
C PHE A 346 15.88 19.94 -8.53
N LYS A 347 17.20 20.20 -8.51
CA LYS A 347 17.77 21.54 -8.67
C LYS A 347 18.86 21.48 -9.73
N TYR A 348 18.66 22.14 -10.85
CA TYR A 348 19.64 22.20 -11.93
C TYR A 348 20.66 23.29 -11.66
N ALA A 349 21.93 22.90 -11.64
CA ALA A 349 23.06 23.80 -11.54
C ALA A 349 23.41 24.37 -12.92
N SER A 350 23.29 23.56 -13.98
CA SER A 350 23.47 24.00 -15.36
C SER A 350 22.62 23.17 -16.32
N VAL A 351 22.24 23.80 -17.44
CA VAL A 351 21.53 23.19 -18.57
C VAL A 351 22.22 23.67 -19.85
N ASN A 352 22.65 22.72 -20.68
CA ASN A 352 23.48 22.98 -21.85
C ASN A 352 24.77 23.78 -21.51
N GLY A 353 25.35 23.46 -20.34
CA GLY A 353 26.60 24.07 -19.90
C GLY A 353 27.79 23.60 -20.74
N THR A 354 28.87 24.40 -20.67
CA THR A 354 30.13 24.16 -21.38
C THR A 354 31.10 23.27 -20.61
N ASP A 355 30.77 22.92 -19.37
CA ASP A 355 31.65 22.10 -18.53
C ASP A 355 31.78 20.68 -19.09
N SER A 356 33.00 20.13 -19.00
CA SER A 356 33.26 18.78 -19.44
C SER A 356 32.49 17.77 -18.59
N MET A 357 31.68 16.95 -19.24
CA MET A 357 30.96 15.88 -18.57
C MET A 357 31.89 14.67 -18.33
N PRO A 358 31.79 14.02 -17.15
CA PRO A 358 32.57 12.81 -16.91
C PRO A 358 32.19 11.70 -17.89
N THR A 359 33.15 10.88 -18.27
CA THR A 359 32.90 9.72 -19.14
C THR A 359 32.47 8.52 -18.30
N VAL A 360 31.47 7.76 -18.77
CA VAL A 360 31.06 6.51 -18.12
C VAL A 360 32.19 5.48 -18.26
N PRO A 361 32.67 4.89 -17.16
CA PRO A 361 33.70 3.86 -17.23
C PRO A 361 33.30 2.67 -18.09
N ALA A 362 34.23 2.06 -18.80
CA ALA A 362 34.01 0.88 -19.62
C ALA A 362 33.90 -0.40 -18.76
N LEU A 363 32.95 -0.39 -17.82
CA LEU A 363 32.62 -1.57 -17.00
C LEU A 363 31.41 -2.30 -17.62
N MET A 364 31.53 -3.60 -17.76
CA MET A 364 30.51 -4.41 -18.41
C MET A 364 29.25 -4.53 -17.53
N THR A 365 28.12 -4.14 -18.06
CA THR A 365 26.80 -4.32 -17.42
C THR A 365 26.27 -5.75 -17.63
N ARG A 366 25.22 -6.16 -16.92
CA ARG A 366 24.57 -7.48 -17.16
C ARG A 366 24.01 -7.59 -18.56
N ARG A 367 23.43 -6.53 -19.12
CA ARG A 367 22.93 -6.51 -20.49
C ARG A 367 24.07 -6.70 -21.48
N GLN A 368 25.15 -5.95 -21.33
CA GLN A 368 26.34 -6.10 -22.20
C GLN A 368 26.96 -7.49 -22.08
N LEU A 369 27.02 -8.08 -20.87
CA LEU A 369 27.47 -9.46 -20.67
C LEU A 369 26.59 -10.46 -21.44
N ARG A 370 25.28 -10.33 -21.31
CA ARG A 370 24.31 -11.15 -22.04
C ARG A 370 24.49 -10.98 -23.54
N ASP A 371 24.62 -9.76 -24.04
CA ASP A 371 24.76 -9.46 -25.47
C ASP A 371 26.10 -9.96 -26.01
N SER A 372 27.16 -9.95 -25.21
CA SER A 372 28.47 -10.52 -25.61
C SER A 372 28.45 -12.05 -25.72
N LEU A 373 27.64 -12.74 -24.94
CA LEU A 373 27.55 -14.21 -24.94
C LEU A 373 26.59 -14.75 -26.00
N PHE A 374 25.51 -14.07 -26.28
CA PHE A 374 24.41 -14.60 -27.09
C PHE A 374 24.00 -13.72 -28.25
N GLY A 375 24.55 -12.48 -28.33
CA GLY A 375 24.16 -11.56 -29.39
C GLY A 375 22.64 -11.29 -29.42
N ASP A 376 22.16 -10.98 -30.63
CA ASP A 376 20.75 -10.66 -30.89
C ASP A 376 19.98 -11.81 -31.56
N SER A 377 20.60 -12.99 -31.70
CA SER A 377 20.21 -13.99 -32.68
C SER A 377 19.01 -14.86 -32.34
N LEU A 378 18.62 -15.01 -31.07
CA LEU A 378 17.47 -15.84 -30.68
C LEU A 378 16.66 -15.15 -29.59
N LYS A 379 15.34 -15.02 -29.82
CA LYS A 379 14.41 -14.51 -28.82
C LYS A 379 14.25 -15.55 -27.70
N TRP A 380 14.06 -15.08 -26.48
CA TRP A 380 13.80 -15.94 -25.34
C TRP A 380 12.57 -16.83 -25.53
N SER A 381 11.54 -16.28 -26.15
CA SER A 381 10.31 -16.96 -26.48
C SER A 381 10.49 -18.10 -27.52
N GLU A 382 11.55 -18.07 -28.30
CA GLU A 382 11.84 -19.07 -29.33
C GLU A 382 12.67 -20.26 -28.78
N LEU A 383 13.15 -20.18 -27.53
CA LEU A 383 13.98 -21.22 -26.90
C LEU A 383 13.09 -22.28 -26.22
N THR A 384 13.53 -23.55 -26.30
CA THR A 384 12.95 -24.64 -25.49
C THR A 384 13.28 -24.47 -24.01
N ALA A 385 12.55 -25.16 -23.12
CA ALA A 385 12.78 -25.10 -21.67
C ALA A 385 14.22 -25.47 -21.30
N ASP A 386 14.80 -26.48 -21.93
CA ASP A 386 16.17 -26.89 -21.67
C ASP A 386 17.20 -25.87 -22.19
N GLN A 387 16.96 -25.29 -23.36
CA GLN A 387 17.78 -24.18 -23.87
C GLN A 387 17.73 -22.95 -22.96
N ARG A 388 16.57 -22.62 -22.42
CA ARG A 388 16.41 -21.54 -21.43
C ARG A 388 17.22 -21.82 -20.16
N LYS A 389 17.13 -23.04 -19.60
CA LYS A 389 17.93 -23.45 -18.44
C LYS A 389 19.44 -23.37 -18.70
N GLN A 390 19.88 -23.88 -19.82
CA GLN A 390 21.31 -23.83 -20.22
C GLN A 390 21.80 -22.39 -20.41
N ARG A 391 20.97 -21.52 -21.03
CA ARG A 391 21.31 -20.13 -21.24
C ARG A 391 21.44 -19.39 -19.91
N ILE A 392 20.50 -19.59 -18.99
CA ILE A 392 20.56 -18.98 -17.64
C ILE A 392 21.76 -19.50 -16.86
N ALA A 393 22.05 -20.80 -16.91
CA ALA A 393 23.22 -21.36 -16.22
C ALA A 393 24.52 -20.68 -16.68
N ARG A 394 24.71 -20.55 -18.02
CA ARG A 394 25.88 -19.84 -18.59
C ARG A 394 25.95 -18.36 -18.17
N LEU A 395 24.81 -17.66 -18.13
CA LEU A 395 24.76 -16.26 -17.70
C LEU A 395 25.14 -16.12 -16.23
N VAL A 396 24.64 -17.01 -15.36
CA VAL A 396 24.94 -16.99 -13.92
C VAL A 396 26.43 -17.28 -13.67
N GLU A 397 27.01 -18.24 -14.40
CA GLU A 397 28.43 -18.55 -14.31
C GLU A 397 29.32 -17.38 -14.77
N ALA A 398 29.01 -16.80 -15.94
CA ALA A 398 29.74 -15.65 -16.45
C ALA A 398 29.58 -14.41 -15.56
N ASP A 399 28.36 -14.20 -14.96
CA ASP A 399 28.15 -13.11 -14.02
C ASP A 399 28.91 -13.28 -12.71
N SER A 400 29.14 -14.51 -12.26
CA SER A 400 29.98 -14.79 -11.08
C SER A 400 31.41 -14.32 -11.30
N THR A 401 31.96 -14.62 -12.48
CA THR A 401 33.33 -14.17 -12.90
C THR A 401 33.38 -12.66 -13.06
N ARG A 402 32.38 -12.07 -13.70
CA ARG A 402 32.24 -10.59 -13.79
C ARG A 402 32.21 -9.93 -12.42
N ARG A 403 31.42 -10.47 -11.46
CA ARG A 403 31.33 -9.93 -10.11
C ARG A 403 32.66 -10.02 -9.35
N ALA A 404 33.39 -11.14 -9.46
CA ALA A 404 34.70 -11.28 -8.85
C ALA A 404 35.64 -10.18 -9.35
N ARG A 405 35.69 -9.97 -10.68
CA ARG A 405 36.47 -8.89 -11.28
C ARG A 405 36.04 -7.49 -10.78
N LEU A 406 34.71 -7.24 -10.73
CA LEU A 406 34.20 -5.96 -10.22
C LEU A 406 34.52 -5.76 -8.74
N ALA A 407 34.55 -6.82 -7.93
CA ALA A 407 34.94 -6.73 -6.52
C ALA A 407 36.41 -6.33 -6.36
N THR A 408 37.31 -6.84 -7.18
CA THR A 408 38.73 -6.41 -7.21
C THR A 408 38.83 -4.93 -7.60
N VAL A 409 38.20 -4.52 -8.70
CA VAL A 409 38.16 -3.10 -9.13
C VAL A 409 37.61 -2.21 -8.02
N ARG A 410 36.55 -2.63 -7.33
CA ARG A 410 35.96 -1.90 -6.19
C ARG A 410 36.97 -1.72 -5.06
N THR A 411 37.70 -2.79 -4.70
CA THR A 411 38.71 -2.73 -3.64
C THR A 411 39.84 -1.76 -3.99
N ASP A 412 40.34 -1.85 -5.23
CA ASP A 412 41.39 -0.97 -5.72
C ASP A 412 40.96 0.49 -5.78
N ASP A 413 39.77 0.77 -6.30
CA ASP A 413 39.19 2.10 -6.36
C ASP A 413 38.94 2.68 -4.97
N CYS A 414 38.43 1.87 -4.04
CA CYS A 414 38.26 2.30 -2.65
C CYS A 414 39.58 2.66 -1.98
N ALA A 415 40.63 1.87 -2.17
CA ALA A 415 41.94 2.14 -1.62
C ALA A 415 42.56 3.43 -2.20
N ARG A 416 42.30 3.70 -3.49
CA ARG A 416 42.93 4.82 -4.21
C ARG A 416 42.17 6.14 -4.01
N THR A 417 40.83 6.11 -4.00
CA THR A 417 39.99 7.33 -4.09
C THR A 417 38.98 7.49 -2.98
N GLY A 418 38.77 6.46 -2.14
CA GLY A 418 37.69 6.43 -1.16
C GLY A 418 36.30 6.23 -1.76
N TYR A 419 36.21 6.02 -3.09
CA TYR A 419 34.95 5.82 -3.83
C TYR A 419 35.14 4.66 -4.80
N TYR A 420 34.00 4.01 -5.11
CA TYR A 420 33.96 3.06 -6.22
C TYR A 420 32.85 3.41 -7.17
N THR A 421 32.99 3.02 -8.43
CA THR A 421 31.96 3.24 -9.45
C THR A 421 31.34 1.93 -9.86
N ARG A 422 30.01 1.92 -9.87
CA ARG A 422 29.21 0.83 -10.40
C ARG A 422 28.54 1.30 -11.68
N VAL A 423 28.55 0.45 -12.70
CA VAL A 423 27.93 0.73 -13.99
C VAL A 423 26.76 -0.24 -14.19
N GLU A 424 25.62 0.31 -14.55
CA GLU A 424 24.38 -0.43 -14.80
C GLU A 424 23.71 0.07 -16.09
N THR A 425 22.94 -0.80 -16.71
CA THR A 425 22.03 -0.38 -17.78
C THR A 425 20.67 -0.17 -17.17
N ARG A 426 20.27 1.08 -17.09
CA ARG A 426 18.93 1.43 -16.61
C ARG A 426 17.94 1.42 -17.75
N ASN A 427 16.80 0.86 -17.43
CA ASN A 427 15.58 0.91 -18.23
C ASN A 427 15.71 0.38 -19.66
N GLU A 428 14.60 0.40 -20.32
CA GLU A 428 14.32 -0.04 -21.67
C GLU A 428 15.12 0.73 -22.73
N ASN A 429 15.86 1.78 -22.38
CA ASN A 429 16.63 2.63 -23.29
C ASN A 429 18.08 2.24 -23.47
N SER A 430 18.52 1.16 -22.85
CA SER A 430 19.95 0.81 -22.82
C SER A 430 20.84 1.92 -22.24
N LEU A 431 20.26 2.83 -21.44
CA LEU A 431 20.97 3.95 -20.86
C LEU A 431 22.01 3.46 -19.85
N VAL A 432 23.27 3.68 -20.19
CA VAL A 432 24.36 3.32 -19.28
C VAL A 432 24.50 4.39 -18.22
N THR A 433 24.38 3.97 -16.97
CA THR A 433 24.46 4.84 -15.79
C THR A 433 25.65 4.42 -14.94
N ALA A 434 26.55 5.34 -14.67
CA ALA A 434 27.67 5.17 -13.74
C ALA A 434 27.30 5.79 -12.40
N VAL A 435 27.22 4.99 -11.34
CA VAL A 435 26.92 5.43 -9.98
C VAL A 435 28.21 5.40 -9.16
N ARG A 436 28.69 6.57 -8.74
CA ARG A 436 29.85 6.73 -7.86
C ARG A 436 29.38 6.74 -6.42
N ILE A 437 29.93 5.85 -5.60
CA ILE A 437 29.47 5.55 -4.23
C ILE A 437 30.67 5.68 -3.28
N PRO A 438 30.56 6.38 -2.13
CA PRO A 438 31.56 6.38 -1.08
C PRO A 438 31.77 4.97 -0.53
N CYS A 439 33.02 4.59 -0.24
CA CYS A 439 33.33 3.29 0.34
C CYS A 439 32.97 3.22 1.82
N ASP A 440 33.03 4.35 2.51
CA ASP A 440 32.54 4.50 3.87
C ASP A 440 31.04 4.85 3.85
N SER A 441 30.20 3.90 4.20
CA SER A 441 28.74 4.08 4.22
C SER A 441 28.26 5.06 5.30
N THR A 442 29.07 5.32 6.34
CA THR A 442 28.70 6.28 7.41
C THR A 442 28.61 7.70 6.87
N LEU A 443 29.39 8.02 5.85
CA LEU A 443 29.36 9.32 5.17
C LEU A 443 28.02 9.57 4.46
N LEU A 444 27.36 8.50 4.03
CA LEU A 444 26.07 8.61 3.35
C LEU A 444 24.93 8.95 4.32
N ALA A 445 24.92 8.33 5.50
CA ALA A 445 23.86 8.50 6.48
C ALA A 445 23.84 9.90 7.12
N THR A 446 25.03 10.52 7.23
CA THR A 446 25.24 11.82 7.90
C THR A 446 25.44 12.97 6.91
N ALA A 447 25.18 12.75 5.63
CA ALA A 447 25.41 13.73 4.59
C ALA A 447 24.53 14.99 4.79
N LYS A 448 25.13 16.16 4.56
CA LYS A 448 24.46 17.47 4.65
C LYS A 448 23.38 17.72 3.60
N GLU A 449 23.43 16.94 2.53
CA GLU A 449 22.45 16.95 1.45
C GLU A 449 21.13 16.28 1.83
N LEU A 450 21.11 15.53 2.94
CA LEU A 450 19.91 14.93 3.52
C LEU A 450 19.26 15.90 4.53
N PRO A 451 17.93 15.83 4.73
CA PRO A 451 17.27 16.53 5.82
C PRO A 451 17.87 16.16 7.20
N PRO A 452 17.78 17.03 8.21
CA PRO A 452 18.36 16.78 9.54
C PRO A 452 17.86 15.48 10.19
N SER A 453 16.61 15.12 9.97
CA SER A 453 16.00 13.88 10.44
C SER A 453 15.28 13.17 9.30
N ILE A 454 15.26 11.84 9.35
CA ILE A 454 14.42 11.02 8.44
C ILE A 454 12.94 11.07 8.83
N TYR A 455 12.64 11.48 10.05
CA TYR A 455 11.30 11.73 10.57
C TYR A 455 11.09 13.23 10.73
N GLU A 456 9.96 13.74 10.25
CA GLU A 456 9.56 15.13 10.45
C GLU A 456 8.71 15.27 11.71
N PRO A 457 8.90 16.33 12.51
CA PRO A 457 8.08 16.56 13.69
C PRO A 457 6.59 16.69 13.34
N GLY A 458 5.74 15.90 14.00
CA GLY A 458 4.29 15.93 13.77
C GLY A 458 3.83 15.33 12.45
N GLU A 459 4.71 14.73 11.69
CA GLU A 459 4.38 14.08 10.42
C GLU A 459 3.32 13.00 10.63
N GLN A 460 2.33 12.98 9.74
CA GLN A 460 1.34 11.93 9.64
C GLN A 460 1.66 11.04 8.45
N LEU A 461 1.69 9.74 8.68
CA LEU A 461 1.90 8.80 7.59
C LEU A 461 0.69 8.87 6.64
N PHE A 462 0.97 9.10 5.36
CA PHE A 462 -0.07 9.21 4.32
C PHE A 462 -1.19 10.19 4.71
N GLY A 463 -0.83 11.24 5.42
CA GLY A 463 -1.74 12.30 5.89
C GLY A 463 -2.34 13.08 4.73
N ALA A 464 -3.55 13.55 4.96
CA ALA A 464 -4.41 14.14 3.95
C ALA A 464 -3.94 15.48 3.33
N GLY A 465 -2.93 16.16 3.90
CA GLY A 465 -2.64 17.54 3.56
C GLY A 465 -2.31 17.79 2.08
N GLU A 466 -1.28 17.15 1.56
CA GLU A 466 -0.84 17.34 0.18
C GLU A 466 -1.76 16.66 -0.82
N ARG A 467 -2.19 15.43 -0.51
CA ARG A 467 -3.18 14.72 -1.32
C ARG A 467 -4.50 15.47 -1.37
N ASP A 468 -4.98 16.01 -0.27
CA ASP A 468 -6.21 16.80 -0.24
C ASP A 468 -6.08 18.12 -1.00
N ALA A 469 -4.94 18.78 -0.94
CA ALA A 469 -4.67 19.96 -1.75
C ALA A 469 -4.69 19.61 -3.24
N LEU A 470 -4.02 18.54 -3.63
CA LEU A 470 -4.01 18.03 -4.99
C LEU A 470 -5.40 17.59 -5.45
N LEU A 471 -6.10 16.83 -4.63
CA LEU A 471 -7.46 16.39 -4.93
C LEU A 471 -8.48 17.54 -4.92
N LYS A 472 -8.18 18.65 -4.25
CA LYS A 472 -8.99 19.86 -4.28
C LYS A 472 -8.78 20.67 -5.56
N GLU A 473 -7.56 20.64 -6.09
CA GLU A 473 -7.21 21.26 -7.37
C GLU A 473 -7.68 20.42 -8.56
N LEU A 474 -7.62 19.11 -8.46
CA LEU A 474 -8.28 18.21 -9.40
C LEU A 474 -9.78 18.32 -9.14
N ASP A 475 -10.45 19.26 -9.80
CA ASP A 475 -11.91 19.39 -9.73
C ASP A 475 -12.55 18.03 -10.06
N PHE A 476 -13.24 17.43 -9.08
CA PHE A 476 -13.88 16.12 -9.23
C PHE A 476 -15.08 16.08 -10.15
N SER A 477 -15.41 17.19 -10.81
CA SER A 477 -16.27 17.18 -12.01
C SER A 477 -15.69 16.27 -13.11
N LEU A 478 -14.40 15.97 -13.06
CA LEU A 478 -13.67 15.05 -13.95
C LEU A 478 -13.81 13.56 -13.60
N GLN A 479 -14.93 13.12 -13.02
CA GLN A 479 -15.22 11.70 -13.00
C GLN A 479 -15.52 11.23 -14.44
N PRO A 480 -14.61 10.47 -15.08
CA PRO A 480 -14.76 10.16 -16.48
C PRO A 480 -16.03 9.38 -16.72
N VAL A 481 -16.69 9.68 -17.81
CA VAL A 481 -17.87 8.95 -18.27
C VAL A 481 -17.42 7.78 -19.13
N TRP A 482 -17.52 6.57 -18.58
CA TRP A 482 -17.28 5.35 -19.34
C TRP A 482 -18.44 4.37 -19.21
N ALA A 483 -18.48 3.38 -20.08
CA ALA A 483 -19.41 2.26 -19.97
C ALA A 483 -19.12 1.44 -18.70
N PRO A 484 -20.12 0.76 -18.12
CA PRO A 484 -19.90 -0.13 -16.98
C PRO A 484 -18.81 -1.16 -17.25
N MET A 485 -17.92 -1.35 -16.27
CA MET A 485 -16.89 -2.37 -16.37
C MET A 485 -17.48 -3.77 -16.17
N PRO A 486 -16.75 -4.83 -16.61
CA PRO A 486 -17.13 -6.19 -16.26
C PRO A 486 -17.22 -6.39 -14.76
N VAL A 487 -18.12 -7.25 -14.32
CA VAL A 487 -18.26 -7.65 -12.92
C VAL A 487 -17.00 -8.41 -12.50
N ARG A 488 -16.42 -8.04 -11.37
CA ARG A 488 -15.27 -8.71 -10.77
C ARG A 488 -15.73 -9.54 -9.58
N LEU A 489 -15.38 -10.82 -9.58
CA LEU A 489 -15.63 -11.73 -8.46
C LEU A 489 -14.36 -11.86 -7.62
N SER A 490 -14.52 -11.79 -6.31
CA SER A 490 -13.45 -11.98 -5.34
C SER A 490 -13.90 -13.02 -4.31
N TYR A 491 -13.09 -14.06 -4.13
CA TYR A 491 -13.32 -15.16 -3.21
C TYR A 491 -11.98 -15.58 -2.59
N GLY A 492 -11.97 -16.60 -1.73
CA GLY A 492 -10.76 -17.14 -1.10
C GLY A 492 -10.65 -16.84 0.39
N LEU A 493 -9.45 -16.95 0.96
CA LEU A 493 -9.23 -16.86 2.41
C LEU A 493 -9.67 -15.54 3.02
N GLY A 494 -9.58 -14.42 2.28
CA GLY A 494 -10.10 -13.12 2.73
C GLY A 494 -11.61 -13.06 2.93
N HIS A 495 -12.34 -14.02 2.37
CA HIS A 495 -13.79 -14.18 2.50
C HIS A 495 -14.18 -15.41 3.34
N THR A 496 -13.20 -16.11 3.90
CA THR A 496 -13.41 -17.25 4.76
C THR A 496 -13.27 -16.85 6.22
N ARG A 497 -14.16 -17.31 7.09
CA ARG A 497 -14.08 -17.10 8.53
C ARG A 497 -14.60 -18.31 9.29
N PHE A 498 -14.23 -18.38 10.57
CA PHE A 498 -14.72 -19.40 11.48
C PHE A 498 -15.14 -18.76 12.81
N ASN A 499 -16.33 -19.07 13.30
CA ASN A 499 -16.84 -18.65 14.61
C ASN A 499 -17.86 -19.67 15.13
N ARG A 500 -18.23 -19.56 16.40
CA ARG A 500 -19.12 -20.51 17.05
C ARG A 500 -20.59 -20.48 16.60
N VAL A 501 -21.00 -19.45 15.85
CA VAL A 501 -22.35 -19.31 15.26
C VAL A 501 -22.40 -19.95 13.88
N GLU A 502 -21.57 -19.46 12.96
CA GLU A 502 -21.58 -19.91 11.56
C GLU A 502 -20.81 -21.24 11.34
N GLY A 503 -19.93 -21.62 12.28
CA GLY A 503 -18.93 -22.65 12.00
C GLY A 503 -17.94 -22.14 10.95
N LEU A 504 -17.54 -22.99 10.01
CA LEU A 504 -16.80 -22.56 8.82
C LEU A 504 -17.74 -21.80 7.89
N SER A 505 -17.41 -20.57 7.57
CA SER A 505 -18.22 -19.69 6.72
C SER A 505 -17.43 -19.29 5.50
N LEU A 506 -17.98 -19.55 4.31
CA LEU A 506 -17.41 -19.25 3.01
C LEU A 506 -18.20 -18.13 2.34
N GLY A 507 -17.50 -17.23 1.66
CA GLY A 507 -18.11 -16.09 1.01
C GLY A 507 -17.44 -15.67 -0.28
N ALA A 508 -18.16 -14.85 -1.05
CA ALA A 508 -17.68 -14.19 -2.25
C ALA A 508 -18.25 -12.77 -2.33
N THR A 509 -17.52 -11.90 -3.01
CA THR A 509 -17.94 -10.53 -3.29
C THR A 509 -17.86 -10.26 -4.79
N ALA A 510 -18.94 -9.77 -5.37
CA ALA A 510 -19.01 -9.23 -6.71
C ALA A 510 -18.92 -7.70 -6.63
N THR A 511 -18.15 -7.09 -7.52
CA THR A 511 -18.03 -5.63 -7.60
C THR A 511 -18.05 -5.17 -9.06
N GLN A 512 -18.66 -4.02 -9.32
CA GLN A 512 -18.65 -3.41 -10.64
C GLN A 512 -18.57 -1.89 -10.55
N GLN A 513 -17.72 -1.30 -11.37
CA GLN A 513 -17.69 0.15 -11.59
C GLN A 513 -18.63 0.54 -12.73
N LEU A 514 -19.47 1.54 -12.49
CA LEU A 514 -20.51 2.00 -13.41
C LEU A 514 -20.13 3.28 -14.16
N GLY A 515 -18.97 3.87 -13.85
CA GLY A 515 -18.56 5.20 -14.35
C GLY A 515 -19.08 6.34 -13.47
N ARG A 516 -18.61 7.55 -13.70
CA ARG A 516 -18.93 8.79 -12.93
C ARG A 516 -18.74 8.65 -11.41
N GLY A 517 -17.80 7.78 -11.00
CA GLY A 517 -17.56 7.48 -9.60
C GLY A 517 -18.57 6.56 -8.94
N TYR A 518 -19.55 6.03 -9.66
CA TYR A 518 -20.51 5.06 -9.16
C TYR A 518 -19.96 3.64 -9.22
N SER A 519 -20.25 2.87 -8.21
CA SER A 519 -19.97 1.43 -8.15
C SER A 519 -21.04 0.71 -7.34
N TRP A 520 -21.16 -0.59 -7.55
CA TRP A 520 -21.90 -1.45 -6.64
C TRP A 520 -21.05 -2.63 -6.20
N ASP A 521 -21.39 -3.15 -5.03
CA ASP A 521 -20.81 -4.35 -4.46
C ASP A 521 -21.91 -5.23 -3.88
N ALA A 522 -21.78 -6.55 -4.10
CA ALA A 522 -22.63 -7.55 -3.49
C ALA A 522 -21.77 -8.63 -2.84
N THR A 523 -21.99 -8.88 -1.56
CA THR A 523 -21.30 -9.91 -0.80
C THR A 523 -22.32 -10.96 -0.36
N ALA A 524 -22.03 -12.22 -0.63
CA ALA A 524 -22.79 -13.36 -0.12
C ALA A 524 -21.87 -14.27 0.69
N ARG A 525 -22.42 -14.86 1.74
CA ARG A 525 -21.69 -15.77 2.65
C ARG A 525 -22.66 -16.79 3.27
N LEU A 526 -22.16 -18.01 3.44
CA LEU A 526 -22.91 -19.10 4.09
C LEU A 526 -22.03 -19.79 5.13
N GLY A 527 -22.55 -19.93 6.35
CA GLY A 527 -21.97 -20.76 7.40
C GLY A 527 -22.44 -22.20 7.29
N VAL A 528 -21.59 -23.17 7.64
CA VAL A 528 -21.93 -24.59 7.58
C VAL A 528 -22.69 -25.07 8.84
N ALA A 529 -22.64 -24.29 9.92
CA ALA A 529 -23.29 -24.68 11.18
C ALA A 529 -24.70 -24.08 11.29
N ASP A 530 -24.88 -22.79 11.01
CA ASP A 530 -26.20 -22.13 11.12
C ASP A 530 -27.02 -22.21 9.83
N LEU A 531 -26.38 -22.49 8.70
CA LEU A 531 -26.98 -22.53 7.35
C LEU A 531 -27.79 -21.29 6.97
N VAL A 532 -27.57 -20.19 7.68
CA VAL A 532 -28.25 -18.91 7.40
C VAL A 532 -27.42 -18.06 6.43
N PRO A 533 -27.97 -17.73 5.26
CA PRO A 533 -27.23 -16.92 4.30
C PRO A 533 -27.04 -15.48 4.83
N ASN A 534 -25.82 -15.02 4.75
CA ASN A 534 -25.51 -13.61 4.97
C ASN A 534 -25.35 -12.94 3.60
N ALA A 535 -25.97 -11.78 3.41
CA ALA A 535 -25.92 -11.01 2.18
C ALA A 535 -25.79 -9.52 2.48
N GLU A 536 -25.03 -8.81 1.64
CA GLU A 536 -24.97 -7.35 1.65
C GLU A 536 -24.89 -6.87 0.20
N LEU A 537 -25.72 -5.88 -0.16
CA LEU A 537 -25.71 -5.21 -1.44
C LEU A 537 -25.55 -3.71 -1.21
N GLY A 538 -24.54 -3.12 -1.82
CA GLY A 538 -24.22 -1.71 -1.68
C GLY A 538 -24.08 -1.00 -3.02
N VAL A 539 -24.46 0.26 -3.05
CA VAL A 539 -24.17 1.21 -4.15
C VAL A 539 -23.39 2.37 -3.57
N ALA A 540 -22.29 2.69 -4.19
CA ALA A 540 -21.41 3.76 -3.73
C ALA A 540 -21.17 4.81 -4.82
N ARG A 541 -20.93 6.04 -4.38
CA ARG A 541 -20.42 7.13 -5.20
C ARG A 541 -19.21 7.75 -4.53
N THR A 542 -18.13 7.80 -5.25
CA THR A 542 -16.89 8.45 -4.78
C THR A 542 -16.54 9.63 -5.67
N ASN A 543 -16.03 10.69 -5.06
CA ASN A 543 -15.38 11.79 -5.76
C ASN A 543 -13.85 11.74 -5.56
N GLY A 544 -13.29 10.59 -5.13
CA GLY A 544 -11.87 10.42 -4.81
C GLY A 544 -11.49 10.88 -3.40
N ARG A 545 -12.21 11.85 -2.83
CA ARG A 545 -11.99 12.39 -1.48
C ARG A 545 -12.95 11.81 -0.44
N THR A 546 -14.20 11.70 -0.81
CA THR A 546 -15.28 11.15 0.01
C THR A 546 -16.01 10.06 -0.75
N THR A 547 -16.49 9.08 -0.01
CA THR A 547 -17.35 8.02 -0.55
C THR A 547 -18.65 7.98 0.22
N TRP A 548 -19.75 8.10 -0.51
CA TRP A 548 -21.09 7.84 -0.01
C TRP A 548 -21.51 6.45 -0.43
N ARG A 549 -21.99 5.62 0.48
CA ARG A 549 -22.48 4.28 0.18
C ARG A 549 -23.80 3.99 0.88
N VAL A 550 -24.80 3.60 0.11
CA VAL A 550 -26.04 3.03 0.61
C VAL A 550 -25.94 1.52 0.51
N ALA A 551 -26.30 0.80 1.56
CA ALA A 551 -26.27 -0.66 1.55
C ALA A 551 -27.45 -1.26 2.32
N GLY A 552 -28.03 -2.32 1.73
CA GLY A 552 -28.93 -3.22 2.41
C GLY A 552 -28.20 -4.49 2.82
N TYR A 553 -28.51 -5.04 3.98
CA TYR A 553 -27.80 -6.22 4.47
C TYR A 553 -28.64 -7.10 5.38
N HIS A 554 -28.30 -8.38 5.38
CA HIS A 554 -28.67 -9.38 6.36
C HIS A 554 -27.40 -10.15 6.73
N LYS A 555 -26.89 -9.97 7.96
CA LYS A 555 -25.57 -10.51 8.32
C LYS A 555 -25.41 -10.76 9.81
N LEU A 556 -24.45 -11.63 10.14
CA LEU A 556 -23.94 -11.76 11.50
C LEU A 556 -23.14 -10.51 11.86
N ALA A 557 -23.47 -9.87 12.97
CA ALA A 557 -22.80 -8.69 13.53
C ALA A 557 -22.17 -9.02 14.89
N VAL A 558 -21.31 -8.11 15.35
CA VAL A 558 -20.56 -8.29 16.61
C VAL A 558 -20.87 -7.11 17.53
N ALA A 559 -21.18 -7.40 18.79
CA ALA A 559 -21.45 -6.39 19.80
C ALA A 559 -20.18 -5.73 20.36
N ASN A 560 -19.08 -6.47 20.42
CA ASN A 560 -17.78 -6.02 20.96
C ASN A 560 -16.73 -5.77 19.89
N ASP A 561 -17.09 -5.10 18.78
CA ASP A 561 -16.17 -4.75 17.70
C ASP A 561 -15.31 -3.50 17.98
N ASP A 562 -15.45 -2.91 19.15
CA ASP A 562 -14.74 -1.72 19.58
C ASP A 562 -13.22 -1.89 19.57
N TRP A 563 -12.71 -3.08 19.87
CA TRP A 563 -11.27 -3.36 20.00
C TRP A 563 -10.72 -4.31 18.93
N GLY A 564 -11.38 -4.37 17.79
CA GLY A 564 -11.01 -5.24 16.67
C GLY A 564 -12.18 -6.07 16.21
N SER A 565 -12.02 -6.78 15.09
CA SER A 565 -13.09 -7.59 14.54
C SER A 565 -12.91 -9.07 14.94
N PRO A 566 -13.77 -9.62 15.81
CA PRO A 566 -13.80 -11.06 16.08
C PRO A 566 -14.09 -11.91 14.83
N LEU A 567 -14.61 -11.30 13.76
CA LEU A 567 -14.84 -11.95 12.47
C LEU A 567 -13.63 -11.85 11.52
N SER A 568 -12.48 -11.40 12.01
CA SER A 568 -11.23 -11.35 11.22
C SER A 568 -10.66 -12.75 11.00
N PHE A 569 -9.80 -12.90 9.99
CA PHE A 569 -9.11 -14.16 9.71
C PHE A 569 -8.27 -14.64 10.91
N GLY A 570 -7.55 -13.73 11.57
CA GLY A 570 -6.75 -14.08 12.76
C GLY A 570 -7.60 -14.56 13.95
N ALA A 571 -8.73 -13.91 14.22
CA ALA A 571 -9.68 -14.35 15.25
C ALA A 571 -10.30 -15.71 14.88
N SER A 572 -10.58 -15.94 13.59
CA SER A 572 -11.08 -17.23 13.09
C SER A 572 -10.11 -18.39 13.33
N LEU A 573 -8.80 -18.15 13.18
CA LEU A 573 -7.78 -19.15 13.52
C LEU A 573 -7.77 -19.46 15.02
N GLY A 574 -7.89 -18.46 15.87
CA GLY A 574 -7.99 -18.65 17.32
C GLY A 574 -9.22 -19.48 17.72
N ALA A 575 -10.37 -19.19 17.11
CA ALA A 575 -11.60 -19.93 17.32
C ALA A 575 -11.50 -21.38 16.82
N LEU A 576 -10.96 -21.59 15.60
CA LEU A 576 -10.82 -22.90 14.99
C LEU A 576 -9.80 -23.79 15.72
N LEU A 577 -8.61 -23.26 16.01
CA LEU A 577 -7.53 -24.05 16.58
C LEU A 577 -7.69 -24.31 18.08
N TYR A 578 -8.11 -23.29 18.82
CA TYR A 578 -8.07 -23.31 20.29
C TYR A 578 -9.45 -23.20 20.96
N GLY A 579 -10.54 -23.02 20.19
CA GLY A 579 -11.86 -22.73 20.73
C GLY A 579 -11.98 -21.35 21.38
N ARG A 580 -11.08 -20.42 21.00
CA ARG A 580 -11.03 -19.04 21.53
C ARG A 580 -11.73 -18.10 20.57
N ASP A 581 -13.04 -18.05 20.68
CA ASP A 581 -13.89 -17.13 19.95
C ASP A 581 -14.25 -15.96 20.89
N GLU A 582 -13.62 -14.80 20.66
CA GLU A 582 -13.80 -13.60 21.48
C GLU A 582 -14.85 -12.63 20.91
N GLY A 583 -15.80 -13.12 20.10
CA GLY A 583 -16.94 -12.34 19.59
C GLY A 583 -18.22 -12.53 20.41
N TYR A 584 -18.99 -11.49 20.56
CA TYR A 584 -20.40 -11.53 20.99
C TYR A 584 -21.28 -11.20 19.80
N TYR A 585 -22.10 -12.16 19.39
CA TYR A 585 -22.76 -12.16 18.09
C TYR A 585 -24.27 -11.90 18.21
N TYR A 586 -24.81 -11.24 17.21
CA TYR A 586 -26.23 -11.09 16.94
C TYR A 586 -26.46 -10.99 15.43
N ARG A 587 -27.69 -11.22 14.98
CA ARG A 587 -28.02 -11.06 13.57
C ARG A 587 -28.62 -9.69 13.34
N THR A 588 -28.27 -9.06 12.24
CA THR A 588 -28.80 -7.77 11.87
C THR A 588 -29.28 -7.75 10.42
N THR A 589 -30.45 -7.15 10.21
CA THR A 589 -31.05 -6.91 8.89
C THR A 589 -31.40 -5.43 8.81
N GLY A 590 -30.91 -4.73 7.79
CA GLY A 590 -31.16 -3.32 7.72
C GLY A 590 -30.65 -2.61 6.49
N LEU A 591 -30.80 -1.30 6.53
CA LEU A 591 -30.28 -0.33 5.56
C LEU A 591 -29.34 0.64 6.25
N GLN A 592 -28.31 1.01 5.55
CA GLN A 592 -27.37 2.05 6.02
C GLN A 592 -26.93 2.99 4.91
N LEU A 593 -26.72 4.24 5.27
CA LEU A 593 -25.99 5.22 4.48
C LEU A 593 -24.69 5.56 5.21
N THR A 594 -23.57 5.32 4.57
CA THR A 594 -22.26 5.66 5.13
C THR A 594 -21.58 6.76 4.32
N ASN A 595 -20.92 7.66 5.02
CA ASN A 595 -19.99 8.63 4.44
C ASN A 595 -18.62 8.39 5.07
N GLY A 596 -17.61 8.22 4.25
CA GLY A 596 -16.22 8.08 4.71
C GLY A 596 -15.32 9.09 3.99
N LEU A 597 -14.45 9.76 4.74
CA LEU A 597 -13.34 10.49 4.17
C LEU A 597 -12.25 9.45 3.82
N ASN A 598 -11.80 9.44 2.56
CA ASN A 598 -10.70 8.58 2.11
C ASN A 598 -9.34 9.14 2.61
N ARG A 599 -9.20 9.36 3.91
CA ARG A 599 -8.02 9.97 4.54
C ARG A 599 -7.28 8.97 5.42
N GLY A 600 -5.99 9.17 5.60
CA GLY A 600 -5.20 8.52 6.63
C GLY A 600 -5.50 9.03 8.04
N GLY A 601 -6.62 8.77 8.55
CA GLY A 601 -7.32 9.14 9.75
C GLY A 601 -8.79 9.08 9.34
N ALA A 602 -9.46 7.98 9.63
CA ALA A 602 -10.76 7.74 9.04
C ALA A 602 -11.84 8.37 9.91
N THR A 603 -12.36 9.51 9.49
CA THR A 603 -13.66 9.96 9.97
C THR A 603 -14.75 9.30 9.12
N SER A 604 -15.67 8.60 9.72
CA SER A 604 -16.81 7.99 9.06
C SER A 604 -18.09 8.28 9.79
N THR A 605 -19.17 8.51 9.03
CA THR A 605 -20.53 8.69 9.55
C THR A 605 -21.40 7.58 8.96
N ARG A 606 -22.26 7.00 9.78
CA ARG A 606 -23.21 5.96 9.41
C ARG A 606 -24.59 6.38 9.89
N LEU A 607 -25.56 6.48 8.98
CA LEU A 607 -26.99 6.51 9.29
C LEU A 607 -27.55 5.12 9.05
N PHE A 608 -28.38 4.62 9.95
CA PHE A 608 -28.85 3.26 9.84
C PHE A 608 -30.28 3.07 10.38
N VAL A 609 -30.96 2.09 9.78
CA VAL A 609 -32.18 1.47 10.32
C VAL A 609 -31.96 -0.02 10.24
N GLU A 610 -31.96 -0.72 11.38
CA GLU A 610 -31.62 -2.13 11.44
C GLU A 610 -32.46 -2.88 12.49
N ARG A 611 -32.87 -4.09 12.17
CA ARG A 611 -33.49 -5.01 13.09
C ARG A 611 -32.43 -5.98 13.61
N HIS A 612 -32.39 -6.17 14.92
CA HIS A 612 -31.52 -7.11 15.60
C HIS A 612 -32.31 -8.35 15.99
N ALA A 613 -31.62 -9.50 15.96
CA ALA A 613 -32.13 -10.76 16.45
C ALA A 613 -31.05 -11.53 17.21
N ASP A 614 -31.44 -12.26 18.23
CA ASP A 614 -30.55 -13.14 18.98
C ASP A 614 -30.04 -14.29 18.12
N VAL A 615 -28.88 -14.85 18.49
CA VAL A 615 -28.30 -16.04 17.84
C VAL A 615 -27.64 -16.94 18.86
N ALA A 616 -27.86 -18.22 18.70
CA ALA A 616 -27.26 -19.24 19.55
C ALA A 616 -25.86 -19.66 19.04
N ASN A 617 -25.14 -20.41 19.88
CA ASN A 617 -23.94 -21.10 19.47
C ASN A 617 -24.34 -22.37 18.71
N GLU A 618 -24.10 -22.47 17.42
CA GLU A 618 -24.54 -23.59 16.57
C GLU A 618 -23.45 -24.66 16.43
N THR A 619 -22.19 -24.35 16.70
CA THR A 619 -21.10 -25.33 16.66
C THR A 619 -20.35 -25.43 17.98
N ARG A 620 -19.90 -26.59 18.30
CA ARG A 620 -18.94 -26.88 19.39
C ARG A 620 -17.58 -27.33 18.85
N PHE A 621 -17.44 -27.43 17.55
CA PHE A 621 -16.23 -27.91 16.90
C PHE A 621 -15.10 -26.91 17.05
N ASN A 622 -13.96 -27.34 17.53
CA ASN A 622 -12.65 -26.72 17.37
C ASN A 622 -11.58 -27.82 17.38
N LEU A 623 -10.43 -27.56 16.82
CA LEU A 623 -9.38 -28.56 16.62
C LEU A 623 -8.83 -29.09 17.97
N SER A 624 -8.66 -28.20 18.95
CA SER A 624 -8.23 -28.62 20.32
C SER A 624 -9.19 -29.65 20.92
N ARG A 625 -10.48 -29.42 20.81
CA ARG A 625 -11.51 -30.37 21.30
C ARG A 625 -11.52 -31.67 20.49
N ALA A 626 -11.41 -31.59 19.19
CA ALA A 626 -11.33 -32.75 18.30
C ALA A 626 -10.11 -33.64 18.60
N LEU A 627 -9.05 -33.08 19.14
CA LEU A 627 -7.83 -33.78 19.58
C LEU A 627 -7.86 -34.17 21.08
N GLY A 628 -9.01 -34.14 21.74
CA GLY A 628 -9.18 -34.56 23.15
C GLY A 628 -8.94 -33.44 24.17
N GLY A 629 -8.76 -32.20 23.76
CA GLY A 629 -8.64 -31.04 24.67
C GLY A 629 -10.00 -30.61 25.24
N GLY A 630 -10.02 -30.05 26.44
CA GLY A 630 -11.24 -29.61 27.14
C GLY A 630 -11.76 -28.21 26.75
N SER A 631 -11.40 -27.68 25.59
CA SER A 631 -11.77 -26.31 25.21
C SER A 631 -13.24 -26.22 24.77
N GLU A 632 -14.01 -25.34 25.42
CA GLU A 632 -15.39 -25.01 25.06
C GLU A 632 -15.51 -23.53 24.69
N PHE A 633 -16.44 -23.24 23.78
CA PHE A 633 -16.75 -21.83 23.44
C PHE A 633 -17.50 -21.17 24.60
N ALA A 634 -17.19 -19.90 24.84
CA ALA A 634 -17.93 -19.10 25.80
C ALA A 634 -19.41 -18.93 25.37
N PRO A 635 -20.34 -18.75 26.33
CA PRO A 635 -21.73 -18.39 25.99
C PRO A 635 -21.76 -17.08 25.15
N ASN A 636 -22.75 -17.03 24.26
CA ASN A 636 -23.02 -15.79 23.52
C ASN A 636 -23.77 -14.77 24.40
N ILE A 637 -23.87 -13.53 23.98
CA ILE A 637 -24.83 -12.58 24.55
C ILE A 637 -26.26 -13.06 24.26
N GLN A 638 -27.18 -12.67 25.11
CA GLN A 638 -28.61 -12.74 24.80
C GLN A 638 -29.02 -11.40 24.18
N ALA A 639 -28.90 -11.31 22.87
CA ALA A 639 -29.26 -10.08 22.17
C ALA A 639 -30.78 -9.86 22.28
N VAL A 640 -31.19 -8.63 22.47
CA VAL A 640 -32.60 -8.27 22.52
C VAL A 640 -33.11 -8.01 21.09
N ASP A 641 -34.21 -8.65 20.73
CA ASP A 641 -34.91 -8.41 19.48
C ASP A 641 -35.47 -6.98 19.48
N ALA A 642 -34.92 -6.15 18.60
CA ALA A 642 -35.27 -4.73 18.54
C ALA A 642 -35.01 -4.17 17.15
N THR A 643 -35.76 -3.13 16.80
CA THR A 643 -35.48 -2.29 15.61
C THR A 643 -34.81 -1.00 16.08
N LEU A 644 -33.63 -0.71 15.54
CA LEU A 644 -32.84 0.48 15.85
C LEU A 644 -32.77 1.42 14.65
N ALA A 645 -32.91 2.71 14.90
CA ALA A 645 -32.64 3.76 13.92
C ALA A 645 -31.69 4.79 14.55
N GLY A 646 -30.62 5.14 13.88
CA GLY A 646 -29.61 6.00 14.51
C GLY A 646 -28.54 6.53 13.58
N VAL A 647 -27.64 7.29 14.20
CA VAL A 647 -26.44 7.84 13.62
C VAL A 647 -25.22 7.41 14.44
N ALA A 648 -24.17 6.98 13.76
CA ALA A 648 -22.88 6.67 14.37
C ALA A 648 -21.77 7.48 13.69
N LEU A 649 -20.85 8.01 14.48
CA LEU A 649 -19.64 8.70 14.05
C LEU A 649 -18.44 7.97 14.62
N ARG A 650 -17.43 7.74 13.80
CA ARG A 650 -16.12 7.26 14.23
C ARG A 650 -15.03 8.17 13.71
N ASP A 651 -14.13 8.60 14.57
CA ASP A 651 -12.97 9.42 14.23
C ASP A 651 -11.69 8.78 14.75
N GLN A 652 -10.81 8.40 13.84
CA GLN A 652 -9.52 7.80 14.16
C GLN A 652 -8.40 8.75 13.74
N ARG A 653 -7.47 9.03 14.66
CA ARG A 653 -6.32 9.90 14.42
C ARG A 653 -5.03 9.20 14.81
N SER A 654 -3.97 9.51 14.07
CA SER A 654 -2.61 9.11 14.42
C SER A 654 -1.66 10.29 14.21
N ALA A 655 -0.69 10.47 15.08
CA ALA A 655 0.34 11.48 14.97
C ALA A 655 1.69 10.92 15.45
N GLY A 656 2.76 11.36 14.80
CA GLY A 656 4.12 10.93 15.09
C GLY A 656 4.50 9.60 14.42
N LEU A 657 5.62 9.59 13.72
CA LEU A 657 6.18 8.41 13.03
C LEU A 657 7.46 7.90 13.67
N ASP A 658 8.21 8.79 14.33
CA ASP A 658 9.47 8.46 14.97
C ASP A 658 9.25 7.48 16.13
N PRO A 659 9.81 6.25 16.08
CA PRO A 659 9.72 5.30 17.19
C PRO A 659 10.34 5.80 18.50
N ARG A 660 11.29 6.73 18.42
CA ARG A 660 11.94 7.36 19.58
C ARG A 660 11.18 8.59 20.09
N GLY A 661 10.36 9.20 19.22
CA GLY A 661 9.54 10.37 19.51
C GLY A 661 8.19 10.03 20.15
N TRP A 662 7.39 11.05 20.37
CA TRP A 662 6.01 10.89 20.79
C TRP A 662 5.14 10.42 19.64
N ARG A 663 4.37 9.37 19.88
CA ARG A 663 3.35 8.88 18.95
C ARG A 663 2.01 8.81 19.66
N LEU A 664 0.98 9.30 19.02
CA LEU A 664 -0.40 9.32 19.51
C LEU A 664 -1.29 8.55 18.55
N LEU A 665 -2.15 7.71 19.08
CA LEU A 665 -3.23 7.05 18.38
C LEU A 665 -4.53 7.31 19.16
N SER A 666 -5.61 7.73 18.48
CA SER A 666 -6.91 7.92 19.11
C SER A 666 -8.02 7.34 18.24
N ASP A 667 -9.07 6.85 18.90
CA ASP A 667 -10.28 6.31 18.29
C ASP A 667 -11.47 6.81 19.12
N LEU A 668 -12.30 7.68 18.56
CA LEU A 668 -13.52 8.20 19.16
C LEU A 668 -14.72 7.66 18.40
N ARG A 669 -15.72 7.17 19.15
CA ARG A 669 -16.98 6.62 18.65
C ARG A 669 -18.14 7.23 19.36
N LEU A 670 -19.06 7.73 18.58
CA LEU A 670 -20.31 8.31 19.04
C LEU A 670 -21.46 7.60 18.32
N GLU A 671 -22.47 7.18 19.03
CA GLU A 671 -23.69 6.62 18.45
C GLU A 671 -24.89 7.17 19.22
N GLY A 672 -25.94 7.53 18.49
CA GLY A 672 -27.21 7.94 19.07
C GLY A 672 -28.38 7.55 18.19
N GLY A 673 -29.49 7.23 18.78
CA GLY A 673 -30.67 6.77 18.05
C GLY A 673 -31.86 6.39 18.93
N TRP A 674 -32.77 5.68 18.31
CA TRP A 674 -33.96 5.13 18.95
C TRP A 674 -33.99 3.62 18.76
N ALA A 675 -34.45 2.91 19.81
CA ALA A 675 -34.68 1.50 19.81
C ALA A 675 -36.13 1.19 20.10
N ALA A 676 -36.79 0.44 19.23
CA ALA A 676 -38.13 -0.11 19.44
C ALA A 676 -37.98 -1.62 19.71
N PHE A 677 -38.60 -2.10 20.79
CA PHE A 677 -38.49 -3.49 21.26
C PHE A 677 -39.68 -4.32 20.80
N ASP A 678 -39.44 -5.54 20.38
CA ASP A 678 -40.44 -6.49 19.86
C ASP A 678 -41.15 -7.27 20.99
N SER A 679 -40.95 -6.94 22.27
CA SER A 679 -41.59 -7.63 23.38
C SER A 679 -43.06 -7.26 23.54
N VAL A 680 -43.89 -8.27 23.80
CA VAL A 680 -45.36 -8.21 23.82
C VAL A 680 -45.93 -7.25 24.90
N ASP A 681 -45.17 -6.96 25.93
CA ASP A 681 -45.67 -6.16 27.08
C ASP A 681 -45.27 -4.67 27.09
N VAL A 682 -44.34 -4.23 26.26
CA VAL A 682 -43.92 -2.84 26.26
C VAL A 682 -43.46 -2.39 24.89
N SER A 683 -44.28 -1.74 24.12
CA SER A 683 -43.90 -0.95 22.93
C SER A 683 -43.14 0.33 23.38
N LEU A 684 -41.99 0.15 24.02
CA LEU A 684 -41.12 1.23 24.46
C LEU A 684 -40.11 1.58 23.39
N SER A 685 -40.43 2.61 22.61
CA SER A 685 -39.36 3.29 21.85
C SER A 685 -38.54 4.13 22.82
N ARG A 686 -37.25 3.89 22.89
CA ARG A 686 -36.34 4.67 23.74
C ARG A 686 -35.22 5.28 22.94
N GLY A 687 -35.03 6.60 23.13
CA GLY A 687 -33.81 7.27 22.68
C GLY A 687 -32.61 6.76 23.47
N TYR A 688 -31.51 6.44 22.80
CA TYR A 688 -30.24 6.03 23.43
C TYR A 688 -29.07 6.82 22.88
N ALA A 689 -28.01 6.93 23.67
CA ALA A 689 -26.74 7.48 23.26
C ALA A 689 -25.58 6.61 23.79
N ARG A 690 -24.52 6.50 23.02
CA ARG A 690 -23.30 5.77 23.37
C ARG A 690 -22.08 6.58 22.95
N VAL A 691 -21.13 6.75 23.86
CA VAL A 691 -19.82 7.35 23.59
C VAL A 691 -18.73 6.42 24.06
N ALA A 692 -17.70 6.22 23.26
CA ALA A 692 -16.52 5.48 23.62
C ALA A 692 -15.28 6.14 23.00
N GLY A 693 -14.18 6.15 23.72
CA GLY A 693 -12.92 6.67 23.24
C GLY A 693 -11.75 5.88 23.79
N GLU A 694 -10.70 5.77 22.97
CA GLU A 694 -9.43 5.17 23.35
C GLU A 694 -8.29 6.06 22.82
N ALA A 695 -7.24 6.25 23.61
CA ALA A 695 -6.04 6.91 23.21
C ALA A 695 -4.82 6.07 23.64
N THR A 696 -3.87 5.89 22.76
CA THR A 696 -2.58 5.28 23.04
C THR A 696 -1.48 6.29 22.79
N VAL A 697 -0.68 6.56 23.81
CA VAL A 697 0.53 7.37 23.71
C VAL A 697 1.73 6.46 23.86
N SER A 698 2.68 6.56 22.95
CA SER A 698 3.93 5.78 23.03
C SER A 698 5.14 6.66 22.76
N ARG A 699 6.29 6.27 23.35
CA ARG A 699 7.58 6.96 23.20
C ARG A 699 8.74 6.03 23.45
N GLY A 700 9.84 6.25 22.72
CA GLY A 700 11.14 5.66 23.06
C GLY A 700 11.73 6.31 24.32
N LEU A 701 12.22 5.49 25.24
CA LEU A 701 12.91 5.88 26.48
C LEU A 701 14.40 5.58 26.32
N GLY A 702 15.13 6.54 25.75
CA GLY A 702 16.52 6.33 25.34
C GLY A 702 16.62 5.39 24.13
N GLU A 703 17.76 4.70 23.99
CA GLU A 703 18.04 3.85 22.81
C GLU A 703 17.50 2.41 22.94
N ARG A 704 17.14 1.96 24.12
CA ARG A 704 16.86 0.53 24.38
C ARG A 704 15.45 0.20 24.82
N LEU A 705 14.68 1.18 25.21
CA LEU A 705 13.34 0.97 25.75
C LEU A 705 12.31 1.80 25.01
N ALA A 706 11.11 1.28 24.91
CA ALA A 706 9.92 2.01 24.47
C ALA A 706 8.77 1.75 25.44
N ALA A 707 8.04 2.79 25.78
CA ALA A 707 6.86 2.69 26.63
C ALA A 707 5.61 3.06 25.84
N ALA A 708 4.51 2.40 26.16
CA ALA A 708 3.18 2.72 25.64
C ALA A 708 2.16 2.70 26.78
N LEU A 709 1.29 3.69 26.78
CA LEU A 709 0.14 3.78 27.68
C LEU A 709 -1.13 3.93 26.84
N THR A 710 -2.06 3.02 27.04
CA THR A 710 -3.40 3.11 26.45
C THR A 710 -4.40 3.41 27.56
N VAL A 711 -5.26 4.39 27.34
CA VAL A 711 -6.38 4.73 28.19
C VAL A 711 -7.64 4.75 27.35
N GLY A 712 -8.66 4.07 27.81
CA GLY A 712 -9.97 4.04 27.18
C GLY A 712 -11.08 4.23 28.19
N GLY A 713 -12.21 4.75 27.72
CA GLY A 713 -13.40 4.91 28.53
C GLY A 713 -14.63 5.19 27.67
N GLY A 714 -15.79 4.88 28.23
CA GLY A 714 -17.05 5.11 27.53
C GLY A 714 -18.25 4.92 28.43
N THR A 715 -19.37 5.44 27.97
CA THR A 715 -20.66 5.29 28.65
C THR A 715 -21.80 5.24 27.65
N SER A 716 -22.89 4.60 28.03
CA SER A 716 -24.16 4.61 27.31
C SER A 716 -25.27 5.15 28.20
N ALA A 717 -26.23 5.82 27.60
CA ALA A 717 -27.44 6.29 28.26
C ALA A 717 -28.65 5.66 27.62
N ASN A 718 -29.57 5.19 28.43
CA ASN A 718 -30.89 4.62 28.04
C ASN A 718 -30.75 3.44 27.04
N ALA A 719 -29.64 2.68 27.08
CA ALA A 719 -29.38 1.57 26.16
C ALA A 719 -29.27 0.25 26.92
N PRO A 720 -30.38 -0.33 27.38
CA PRO A 720 -30.39 -1.65 28.05
C PRO A 720 -30.27 -2.78 27.03
N LEU A 721 -29.49 -2.57 25.98
CA LEU A 721 -29.29 -3.53 24.90
C LEU A 721 -27.95 -4.22 25.09
N PRO A 722 -27.86 -5.52 25.39
CA PRO A 722 -26.59 -6.25 25.48
C PRO A 722 -25.69 -6.04 24.27
N GLN A 723 -26.28 -5.99 23.05
CA GLN A 723 -25.54 -5.75 21.81
C GLN A 723 -24.97 -4.31 21.65
N ARG A 724 -25.20 -3.42 22.60
CA ARG A 724 -24.60 -2.06 22.70
C ARG A 724 -23.82 -1.85 24.00
N GLY A 725 -23.70 -2.91 24.82
CA GLY A 725 -22.93 -2.91 26.05
C GLY A 725 -21.42 -2.86 25.85
N PHE A 726 -20.70 -2.66 26.95
CA PHE A 726 -19.25 -2.73 26.98
C PHE A 726 -18.78 -4.00 27.65
N PHE A 727 -17.82 -4.69 27.03
CA PHE A 727 -17.31 -5.98 27.46
C PHE A 727 -15.79 -5.92 27.58
N LEU A 728 -15.22 -6.24 28.72
CA LEU A 728 -13.79 -6.31 28.91
C LEU A 728 -13.33 -7.73 29.25
N GLY A 729 -12.11 -8.04 28.89
CA GLY A 729 -11.44 -9.31 28.95
C GLY A 729 -10.96 -9.73 27.56
N GLY A 730 -9.98 -10.63 27.49
CA GLY A 730 -9.37 -11.06 26.24
C GLY A 730 -8.14 -10.25 25.82
N ALA A 731 -7.54 -10.66 24.72
CA ALA A 731 -6.25 -10.15 24.25
C ALA A 731 -6.25 -8.65 23.93
N GLN A 732 -7.39 -8.13 23.50
CA GLN A 732 -7.51 -6.73 23.05
C GLN A 732 -7.79 -5.73 24.18
N THR A 733 -8.21 -6.18 25.37
CA THR A 733 -8.57 -5.31 26.49
C THR A 733 -7.76 -5.62 27.74
N VAL A 734 -8.16 -6.58 28.59
CA VAL A 734 -7.41 -7.00 29.79
C VAL A 734 -6.91 -8.41 29.57
N ARG A 735 -5.63 -8.53 29.23
CA ARG A 735 -4.98 -9.81 28.90
C ARG A 735 -4.92 -10.73 30.12
N GLY A 736 -4.98 -12.04 29.88
CA GLY A 736 -5.06 -13.04 30.93
C GLY A 736 -6.47 -13.28 31.48
N GLN A 737 -7.43 -12.38 31.20
CA GLN A 737 -8.85 -12.56 31.52
C GLN A 737 -9.62 -13.08 30.29
N GLN A 738 -10.73 -13.77 30.51
CA GLN A 738 -11.63 -14.20 29.44
C GLN A 738 -12.52 -13.05 29.01
N LEU A 739 -13.04 -13.13 27.78
CA LEU A 739 -14.08 -12.21 27.32
C LEU A 739 -15.25 -12.14 28.30
N GLY A 740 -15.73 -10.93 28.58
CA GLY A 740 -16.82 -10.69 29.52
C GLY A 740 -16.45 -10.85 30.99
N ALA A 741 -15.15 -10.94 31.34
CA ALA A 741 -14.71 -10.93 32.74
C ALA A 741 -15.22 -9.68 33.50
N ALA A 742 -15.41 -8.56 32.79
CA ALA A 742 -16.25 -7.46 33.23
C ALA A 742 -17.29 -7.16 32.14
N GLY A 743 -18.52 -6.82 32.56
CA GLY A 743 -19.68 -6.68 31.68
C GLY A 743 -20.47 -7.98 31.51
N GLY A 744 -19.92 -9.15 31.77
CA GLY A 744 -20.61 -10.45 31.66
C GLY A 744 -21.12 -10.71 30.24
N VAL A 745 -22.32 -11.25 30.11
CA VAL A 745 -23.05 -11.48 28.86
C VAL A 745 -24.10 -10.38 28.57
N THR A 746 -24.33 -9.50 29.53
CA THR A 746 -25.30 -8.39 29.39
C THR A 746 -24.65 -7.09 28.96
N GLY A 747 -23.34 -6.99 29.09
CA GLY A 747 -22.57 -5.76 28.84
C GLY A 747 -22.67 -4.73 29.97
N GLY A 748 -21.65 -3.90 30.12
CA GLY A 748 -21.67 -2.75 30.99
C GLY A 748 -22.28 -1.51 30.32
N GLU A 749 -22.92 -0.64 31.11
CA GLU A 749 -23.34 0.67 30.61
C GLU A 749 -22.18 1.68 30.54
N ALA A 750 -21.14 1.44 31.32
CA ALA A 750 -19.92 2.25 31.31
C ALA A 750 -18.69 1.35 31.46
N TYR A 751 -17.56 1.83 31.00
CA TYR A 751 -16.27 1.19 31.18
C TYR A 751 -15.13 2.19 31.27
N TRP A 752 -14.01 1.72 31.85
CA TRP A 752 -12.70 2.29 31.66
C TRP A 752 -11.65 1.18 31.51
N LEU A 753 -10.58 1.50 30.82
CA LEU A 753 -9.48 0.59 30.51
C LEU A 753 -8.16 1.35 30.59
N THR A 754 -7.15 0.74 31.20
CA THR A 754 -5.77 1.23 31.20
C THR A 754 -4.84 0.07 30.90
N ARG A 755 -3.92 0.24 29.96
CA ARG A 755 -2.91 -0.73 29.61
C ARG A 755 -1.55 -0.05 29.57
N GLY A 756 -0.61 -0.58 30.32
CA GLY A 756 0.79 -0.14 30.33
C GLY A 756 1.69 -1.19 29.71
N GLU A 757 2.60 -0.79 28.85
CA GLU A 757 3.55 -1.67 28.20
C GLU A 757 4.95 -1.06 28.19
N LEU A 758 5.96 -1.90 28.42
CA LEU A 758 7.37 -1.57 28.31
C LEU A 758 8.03 -2.61 27.41
N ALA A 759 8.62 -2.17 26.32
CA ALA A 759 9.26 -2.99 25.31
C ALA A 759 10.74 -2.68 25.20
N LEU A 760 11.56 -3.67 24.88
CA LEU A 760 12.93 -3.43 24.42
C LEU A 760 12.83 -2.92 22.98
N SER A 761 13.35 -1.71 22.71
CA SER A 761 13.51 -1.19 21.37
C SER A 761 14.73 -1.83 20.68
N ALA A 762 14.84 -1.71 19.37
CA ALA A 762 15.98 -2.15 18.55
C ALA A 762 16.11 -3.64 18.19
N ARG A 763 15.01 -4.39 18.12
CA ARG A 763 15.06 -5.78 17.61
C ARG A 763 13.88 -6.11 16.71
N ALA A 764 14.11 -6.98 15.73
CA ALA A 764 13.03 -7.51 14.89
C ALA A 764 11.94 -8.21 15.71
N VAL A 765 12.33 -8.82 16.82
CA VAL A 765 11.45 -9.37 17.86
C VAL A 765 11.70 -8.60 19.15
N ARG A 766 10.71 -7.86 19.62
CA ARG A 766 10.77 -7.04 20.84
C ARG A 766 10.15 -7.78 22.01
N PRO A 767 10.89 -8.14 23.04
CA PRO A 767 10.31 -8.53 24.33
C PRO A 767 9.52 -7.38 24.94
N VAL A 768 8.35 -7.70 25.49
CA VAL A 768 7.43 -6.73 26.11
C VAL A 768 7.01 -7.24 27.47
N VAL A 769 6.97 -6.36 28.47
CA VAL A 769 6.31 -6.58 29.76
C VAL A 769 5.09 -5.68 29.81
N PHE A 770 3.98 -6.17 30.33
CA PHE A 770 2.74 -5.42 30.34
C PHE A 770 1.89 -5.65 31.59
N GLY A 771 1.01 -4.68 31.87
CA GLY A 771 -0.02 -4.75 32.89
C GLY A 771 -1.28 -4.02 32.42
N ASP A 772 -2.43 -4.65 32.66
CA ASP A 772 -3.73 -4.19 32.22
C ASP A 772 -4.69 -4.12 33.38
N LEU A 773 -5.52 -3.06 33.41
CA LEU A 773 -6.59 -2.82 34.37
C LEU A 773 -7.85 -2.39 33.63
N GLY A 774 -9.01 -2.84 34.07
CA GLY A 774 -10.27 -2.39 33.47
C GLY A 774 -11.47 -2.67 34.36
N TRP A 775 -12.52 -1.95 34.07
CA TRP A 775 -13.82 -2.10 34.72
C TRP A 775 -14.93 -1.86 33.70
N ALA A 776 -15.96 -2.67 33.75
CA ALA A 776 -17.21 -2.43 33.02
C ALA A 776 -18.40 -2.84 33.90
N GLY A 777 -19.42 -1.98 34.00
CA GLY A 777 -20.54 -2.19 34.86
C GLY A 777 -21.66 -1.16 34.65
N ARG A 778 -22.57 -1.06 35.62
CA ARG A 778 -23.62 -0.04 35.54
C ARG A 778 -23.04 1.37 35.68
N ARG A 779 -23.58 2.35 34.98
CA ARG A 779 -23.12 3.73 35.03
C ARG A 779 -23.18 4.31 36.44
N ALA A 780 -24.18 3.90 37.24
CA ALA A 780 -24.30 4.31 38.63
C ALA A 780 -23.11 3.88 39.50
N ASP A 781 -22.46 2.79 39.17
CA ASP A 781 -21.33 2.22 39.94
C ASP A 781 -19.97 2.83 39.55
N TRP A 782 -19.95 3.81 38.64
CA TRP A 782 -18.71 4.43 38.15
C TRP A 782 -17.80 4.99 39.24
N GLN A 783 -18.41 5.64 40.25
CA GLN A 783 -17.65 6.24 41.36
C GLN A 783 -17.17 5.22 42.41
N HIS A 784 -17.78 4.02 42.42
CA HIS A 784 -17.47 2.94 43.32
C HIS A 784 -17.36 1.60 42.55
N PRO A 785 -16.40 1.49 41.65
CA PRO A 785 -16.38 0.39 40.68
C PRO A 785 -16.00 -0.98 41.28
N GLY A 786 -15.71 -1.01 42.58
CA GLY A 786 -15.17 -2.20 43.21
C GLY A 786 -13.75 -2.51 42.76
N ARG A 787 -13.32 -3.76 42.89
CA ARG A 787 -11.98 -4.18 42.43
C ARG A 787 -11.99 -4.37 40.92
N PRO A 788 -11.13 -3.66 40.13
CA PRO A 788 -11.06 -3.80 38.68
C PRO A 788 -10.51 -5.18 38.27
N ILE A 789 -10.94 -5.65 37.13
CA ILE A 789 -10.31 -6.82 36.49
C ILE A 789 -8.87 -6.45 36.11
N SER A 790 -7.98 -7.42 36.28
CA SER A 790 -6.55 -7.15 36.05
C SER A 790 -5.82 -8.36 35.51
N GLY A 791 -4.74 -8.08 34.82
CA GLY A 791 -3.82 -9.06 34.28
C GLY A 791 -2.46 -8.45 33.99
N ALA A 792 -1.45 -9.28 33.96
CA ALA A 792 -0.08 -8.89 33.63
C ALA A 792 0.62 -10.03 32.90
N GLY A 793 1.71 -9.74 32.24
CA GLY A 793 2.45 -10.76 31.53
C GLY A 793 3.67 -10.27 30.80
N ILE A 794 4.21 -11.18 30.02
CA ILE A 794 5.32 -10.95 29.12
C ILE A 794 4.91 -11.34 27.70
N GLY A 795 5.52 -10.72 26.72
CA GLY A 795 5.19 -11.03 25.33
C GLY A 795 6.36 -10.75 24.41
N ALA A 796 6.13 -11.07 23.16
CA ALA A 796 6.99 -10.73 22.04
C ALA A 796 6.19 -10.00 20.98
N SER A 797 6.72 -8.90 20.49
CA SER A 797 6.13 -8.14 19.42
C SER A 797 7.05 -8.13 18.20
N VAL A 798 6.45 -8.27 17.02
CA VAL A 798 7.14 -8.28 15.72
C VAL A 798 6.54 -7.21 14.83
N LEU A 799 7.31 -6.67 13.86
CA LEU A 799 6.87 -5.65 12.92
C LEU A 799 6.31 -4.40 13.64
N ASP A 800 7.09 -3.85 14.56
CA ASP A 800 6.72 -2.66 15.35
C ASP A 800 5.38 -2.82 16.10
N GLY A 801 5.17 -3.97 16.72
CA GLY A 801 3.99 -4.26 17.52
C GLY A 801 2.78 -4.75 16.72
N LEU A 802 2.95 -5.02 15.43
CA LEU A 802 1.87 -5.49 14.59
C LEU A 802 1.44 -6.91 14.92
N VAL A 803 2.38 -7.83 15.08
CA VAL A 803 2.11 -9.20 15.49
C VAL A 803 2.59 -9.38 16.92
N ARG A 804 1.71 -9.89 17.78
CA ARG A 804 1.95 -10.06 19.21
C ARG A 804 1.73 -11.53 19.62
N LEU A 805 2.67 -12.02 20.41
CA LEU A 805 2.54 -13.28 21.15
C LEU A 805 2.70 -12.96 22.62
N ASP A 806 1.63 -13.04 23.40
CA ASP A 806 1.63 -12.68 24.81
C ASP A 806 1.31 -13.90 25.70
N LEU A 807 2.13 -14.12 26.71
CA LEU A 807 1.86 -15.02 27.83
C LEU A 807 1.36 -14.17 29.00
N ALA A 808 0.06 -14.18 29.21
CA ALA A 808 -0.63 -13.36 30.19
C ALA A 808 -1.12 -14.16 31.37
N ARG A 809 -1.00 -13.62 32.57
CA ARG A 809 -1.60 -14.15 33.80
C ARG A 809 -2.73 -13.22 34.24
N GLY A 810 -3.94 -13.74 34.36
CA GLY A 810 -5.02 -13.07 35.04
C GLY A 810 -4.68 -12.93 36.53
N ILE A 811 -4.94 -11.77 37.12
CA ILE A 811 -4.70 -11.47 38.53
C ILE A 811 -6.03 -11.45 39.29
N TYR A 812 -7.05 -10.81 38.76
CA TYR A 812 -8.39 -10.73 39.29
C TYR A 812 -9.40 -10.54 38.15
N PRO A 813 -10.57 -11.19 38.19
CA PRO A 813 -11.06 -12.15 39.17
C PRO A 813 -10.44 -13.57 39.02
N ARG A 814 -10.05 -13.96 37.77
CA ARG A 814 -9.55 -15.32 37.50
C ARG A 814 -8.04 -15.35 37.45
N LYS A 815 -7.42 -16.24 38.20
CA LYS A 815 -5.97 -16.48 38.21
C LYS A 815 -5.63 -17.59 37.21
N GLN A 816 -5.66 -17.29 35.91
CA GLN A 816 -5.37 -18.22 34.84
C GLN A 816 -4.21 -17.75 33.99
N MET A 817 -3.54 -18.67 33.33
CA MET A 817 -2.54 -18.34 32.31
C MET A 817 -3.17 -18.45 30.92
N ARG A 818 -2.84 -17.50 30.05
CA ARG A 818 -3.26 -17.49 28.65
C ARG A 818 -2.07 -17.21 27.74
N LEU A 819 -2.01 -17.94 26.64
CA LEU A 819 -1.11 -17.62 25.52
C LEU A 819 -1.97 -17.10 24.38
N ASP A 820 -1.77 -15.86 23.97
CA ASP A 820 -2.56 -15.22 22.94
C ASP A 820 -1.66 -14.77 21.79
N LEU A 821 -2.02 -15.16 20.54
CA LEU A 821 -1.42 -14.66 19.29
C LEU A 821 -2.44 -13.77 18.60
N TYR A 822 -2.08 -12.52 18.34
CA TYR A 822 -3.00 -11.56 17.76
C TYR A 822 -2.26 -10.45 17.01
N VAL A 823 -3.02 -9.69 16.25
CA VAL A 823 -2.53 -8.54 15.50
C VAL A 823 -2.96 -7.28 16.24
N GLU A 824 -2.00 -6.46 16.67
CA GLU A 824 -2.23 -5.21 17.36
C GLU A 824 -1.15 -4.19 16.99
N ALA A 825 -1.50 -2.92 16.99
CA ALA A 825 -0.60 -1.86 16.60
C ALA A 825 -0.55 -0.76 17.69
N ARG A 826 0.22 -0.96 18.78
CA ARG A 826 0.31 0.01 19.87
C ARG A 826 1.66 0.72 20.00
N PHE A 827 2.74 0.13 19.51
CA PHE A 827 4.07 0.74 19.52
C PHE A 827 4.37 1.49 18.26
#